data_afe13f9c0879771c48c834190e35325c
#
_entry.id   afe13f9c0879771c48c834190e35325c
#
_cell.length_a   1.000
_cell.length_b   1.000
_cell.length_c   1.000
_cell.angle_alpha   90.00
_cell.angle_beta   90.00
_cell.angle_gamma   90.00
#
_symmetry.space_group_name_H-M   'P 1'
#
loop_
_entity.id
_entity.type
_entity.pdbx_description
1 polymer ?
#
loop_
_entity_poly.entity_id
_entity_poly.type
_entity_poly.pdbx_seq_one_letter_code
_entity_poly.pdbx_strand_id
1 'polypeptide(L)'
;MKRFYNILTICVCAFSLALSSCVSNGKVDDAAGDNTPSNDKGAVKISVGTRTESGGERDYVLSIYKNDGGKATLVRKYDSSKEDMQKPEYIWLLAGNYTAKVESGVAVAATFNEAEQYLYGEGDFSISGGETTAIQVAAKLQNVPVEVVFDQTVTDGFLEGYNVEVKADDEVKLSYTESKKGYFIMPSGVTTLSWHFVGTFEYEDGEQVAVDKSGVIENVEPKKGYKLSFKFTKDASGALGGINVTVDESLEERDDHFSFNPDPELKGDGFDLNVLCNYAGGERRYVATSPAEFCAVSIVADGKTFDPVAETVAGVTLTGLNTTKLYVTLSDDFFNALCGGSHNIELCVTDTSGGEARRELPYKLQGVNSYNSGGTDLWAGTAELSATVFGTPSAAEIICREGEGEWKHFAATSSGSNTYTARVEGIGAGRNYEYNLVIDGKTVGTSLAFATEQGAQIPNGDMEQWSQSGDTYYPGVSKSDKYWDTGNGGTTVMGDTEKNLTSKSTDVRPGSKGSYSAFLDSKVVLGKFGAGNIFVGSFGKVVITSLSATVYFGQPFTFNAKPKGVRMWVKYNCGSIDNVGSVGAKGDPDLTKIFCCLCNWSSAWCVDSDKADATTFSPSMENIRNCPDSRYSGVLYTAYFDTNTSNNEWRELYIPFEKIEGADDSKGANYLVLTATCSGYGDFFTGSADSWMYIDDVELVY
;
A
#
# COMPACT_ATOMS: atom_id res chain seq x y z
N MET A 1 2.86 -20.61 74.76
CA MET A 1 3.11 -21.29 73.50
C MET A 1 2.59 -20.38 72.37
N LYS A 2 3.47 -19.97 71.51
CA LYS A 2 3.29 -18.92 70.49
C LYS A 2 2.37 -19.42 69.37
N ARG A 3 1.32 -18.66 69.00
CA ARG A 3 0.61 -18.75 67.74
C ARG A 3 0.92 -17.49 66.95
N PHE A 4 1.52 -17.70 65.78
CA PHE A 4 1.75 -16.68 64.77
C PHE A 4 0.45 -16.34 64.09
N TYR A 5 0.06 -15.07 64.11
CA TYR A 5 -0.92 -14.51 63.17
C TYR A 5 -0.15 -13.85 62.02
N ASN A 6 -0.38 -14.36 60.81
CA ASN A 6 -0.01 -13.65 59.59
C ASN A 6 -1.04 -12.56 59.37
N ILE A 7 -0.65 -11.33 59.55
CA ILE A 7 -1.42 -10.16 59.11
C ILE A 7 -1.01 -9.87 57.69
N LEU A 8 -1.95 -10.10 56.75
CA LEU A 8 -1.83 -9.66 55.37
C LEU A 8 -2.14 -8.15 55.37
N THR A 9 -1.10 -7.32 55.38
CA THR A 9 -1.22 -5.88 55.30
C THR A 9 -1.42 -5.49 53.81
N ILE A 10 -2.64 -5.20 53.42
CA ILE A 10 -2.92 -4.55 52.15
C ILE A 10 -2.55 -3.06 52.32
N CYS A 11 -1.38 -2.65 51.88
CA CYS A 11 -1.04 -1.23 51.77
C CYS A 11 -1.69 -0.65 50.49
N VAL A 12 -2.84 -0.01 50.64
CA VAL A 12 -3.30 0.96 49.64
C VAL A 12 -2.58 2.25 49.92
N CYS A 13 -1.46 2.46 49.25
CA CYS A 13 -0.80 3.77 49.22
C CYS A 13 -1.43 4.63 48.15
N ALA A 14 -2.32 5.51 48.53
CA ALA A 14 -2.65 6.68 47.75
C ALA A 14 -1.43 7.59 47.73
N PHE A 15 -0.68 7.60 46.64
CA PHE A 15 0.33 8.60 46.33
C PHE A 15 -0.10 9.37 45.09
N SER A 16 -0.83 10.46 45.33
CA SER A 16 -0.95 11.56 44.38
C SER A 16 0.35 12.36 44.42
N LEU A 17 1.26 12.08 43.49
CA LEU A 17 2.36 12.99 43.17
C LEU A 17 2.45 13.13 41.67
N ALA A 18 2.01 14.30 41.24
CA ALA A 18 2.29 14.80 39.90
C ALA A 18 3.80 14.84 39.68
N LEU A 19 4.30 13.96 38.83
CA LEU A 19 5.56 14.12 38.13
C LEU A 19 5.29 14.01 36.64
N SER A 20 5.10 15.19 36.04
CA SER A 20 5.24 15.33 34.60
C SER A 20 6.70 15.03 34.25
N SER A 21 6.96 13.83 33.74
CA SER A 21 8.13 13.58 32.94
C SER A 21 7.69 12.85 31.70
N CYS A 22 7.95 13.43 30.54
CA CYS A 22 7.86 12.80 29.25
C CYS A 22 8.69 11.51 29.27
N VAL A 23 8.04 10.37 29.38
CA VAL A 23 8.64 9.08 29.06
C VAL A 23 8.09 8.68 27.71
N SER A 24 8.88 8.91 26.69
CA SER A 24 8.67 8.37 25.37
C SER A 24 8.86 6.86 25.40
N ASN A 25 7.91 6.14 24.77
CA ASN A 25 8.01 4.72 24.42
C ASN A 25 8.18 3.73 25.58
N GLY A 26 7.10 3.16 26.07
CA GLY A 26 6.95 1.84 26.72
C GLY A 26 8.08 1.24 27.58
N LYS A 27 9.26 1.80 27.58
CA LYS A 27 10.45 1.37 28.33
C LYS A 27 10.58 2.18 29.61
N VAL A 28 10.48 1.52 30.76
CA VAL A 28 10.65 2.18 32.05
C VAL A 28 11.97 1.80 32.71
N ASP A 29 12.62 0.67 32.34
CA ASP A 29 13.95 0.29 32.81
C ASP A 29 14.58 -0.83 31.98
N ASP A 30 15.89 -0.92 31.91
CA ASP A 30 16.65 -1.99 31.22
C ASP A 30 16.60 -3.35 31.95
N ALA A 31 15.93 -3.43 33.09
CA ALA A 31 15.84 -4.65 33.91
C ALA A 31 15.18 -5.85 33.24
N ALA A 32 14.38 -5.61 32.17
CA ALA A 32 13.78 -6.67 31.33
C ALA A 32 14.41 -6.77 29.94
N GLY A 33 15.34 -5.87 29.58
CA GLY A 33 15.89 -5.74 28.23
C GLY A 33 14.89 -5.14 27.23
N ASP A 34 15.26 -5.08 25.95
CA ASP A 34 14.35 -4.69 24.87
C ASP A 34 13.30 -5.79 24.58
N ASN A 35 12.28 -5.49 23.75
CA ASN A 35 11.23 -6.46 23.39
C ASN A 35 11.63 -7.29 22.16
N THR A 36 12.91 -7.73 22.04
CA THR A 36 13.38 -8.59 20.97
C THR A 36 13.67 -10.01 21.48
N PRO A 37 13.40 -11.06 20.68
CA PRO A 37 13.75 -12.43 21.03
C PRO A 37 15.25 -12.62 21.27
N SER A 38 15.61 -13.37 22.31
CA SER A 38 16.98 -13.82 22.58
C SER A 38 16.96 -15.07 23.45
N ASN A 39 18.04 -15.85 23.48
CA ASN A 39 18.10 -17.13 24.18
C ASN A 39 17.98 -17.03 25.71
N ASP A 40 18.18 -15.85 26.28
CA ASP A 40 18.07 -15.55 27.72
C ASP A 40 16.69 -14.98 28.11
N LYS A 41 15.80 -14.83 27.14
CA LYS A 41 14.43 -14.34 27.31
C LYS A 41 13.41 -15.43 27.00
N GLY A 42 12.25 -15.33 27.63
CA GLY A 42 11.03 -16.05 27.28
C GLY A 42 9.95 -15.07 26.85
N ALA A 43 8.97 -15.56 26.11
CA ALA A 43 7.81 -14.80 25.70
C ALA A 43 6.68 -14.91 26.76
N VAL A 44 5.93 -13.84 26.99
CA VAL A 44 4.63 -13.92 27.71
C VAL A 44 3.51 -13.38 26.83
N LYS A 45 2.44 -14.14 26.72
CA LYS A 45 1.15 -13.69 26.18
C LYS A 45 0.27 -13.33 27.38
N ILE A 46 -0.12 -12.04 27.48
CA ILE A 46 -1.00 -11.56 28.56
C ILE A 46 -2.35 -11.23 27.98
N SER A 47 -3.38 -11.96 28.38
CA SER A 47 -4.77 -11.63 28.09
C SER A 47 -5.32 -10.70 29.18
N VAL A 48 -5.92 -9.59 28.77
CA VAL A 48 -6.47 -8.57 29.68
C VAL A 48 -7.98 -8.51 29.51
N GLY A 49 -8.72 -8.55 30.59
CA GLY A 49 -10.18 -8.38 30.59
C GLY A 49 -10.58 -7.14 31.40
N THR A 50 -11.36 -6.25 30.77
CA THR A 50 -11.82 -4.96 31.33
C THR A 50 -13.28 -4.68 30.98
N ARG A 51 -14.21 -5.67 31.23
CA ARG A 51 -15.61 -5.48 30.87
C ARG A 51 -16.36 -4.67 31.95
N THR A 52 -17.28 -3.82 31.50
CA THR A 52 -18.21 -3.07 32.35
C THR A 52 -19.53 -3.84 32.59
N GLU A 53 -20.38 -3.35 33.49
CA GLU A 53 -21.74 -3.88 33.66
C GLU A 53 -22.57 -3.87 32.37
N SER A 54 -22.30 -2.92 31.47
CA SER A 54 -22.95 -2.82 30.15
C SER A 54 -22.36 -3.76 29.08
N GLY A 55 -21.31 -4.55 29.43
CA GLY A 55 -20.70 -5.57 28.53
C GLY A 55 -19.69 -5.06 27.55
N GLY A 56 -19.34 -3.75 27.54
CA GLY A 56 -18.33 -3.16 26.68
C GLY A 56 -16.91 -3.35 27.22
N GLU A 57 -15.93 -3.57 26.32
CA GLU A 57 -14.51 -3.48 26.67
C GLU A 57 -14.11 -2.04 26.92
N ARG A 58 -13.19 -1.84 27.87
CA ARG A 58 -12.68 -0.50 28.23
C ARG A 58 -11.17 -0.46 28.01
N ASP A 59 -10.70 0.72 27.70
CA ASP A 59 -9.28 1.00 27.69
C ASP A 59 -8.63 0.71 29.04
N TYR A 60 -7.41 0.22 28.99
CA TYR A 60 -6.65 -0.19 30.16
C TYR A 60 -5.19 0.21 30.08
N VAL A 61 -4.58 0.26 31.26
CA VAL A 61 -3.13 0.38 31.42
C VAL A 61 -2.62 -0.93 32.00
N LEU A 62 -1.72 -1.61 31.26
CA LEU A 62 -1.00 -2.80 31.72
C LEU A 62 0.41 -2.40 32.17
N SER A 63 0.73 -2.67 33.41
CA SER A 63 2.06 -2.44 34.01
C SER A 63 2.67 -3.77 34.45
N ILE A 64 3.88 -4.08 33.99
CA ILE A 64 4.61 -5.31 34.34
C ILE A 64 5.78 -4.97 35.24
N TYR A 65 5.81 -5.62 36.39
CA TYR A 65 6.85 -5.45 37.40
C TYR A 65 7.69 -6.71 37.50
N LYS A 66 9.02 -6.55 37.57
CA LYS A 66 9.93 -7.64 37.91
C LYS A 66 10.10 -7.71 39.43
N ASN A 67 10.00 -8.92 39.96
CA ASN A 67 10.09 -9.17 41.42
C ASN A 67 11.46 -9.76 41.77
N ASP A 68 12.36 -8.94 42.27
CA ASP A 68 13.71 -9.35 42.72
C ASP A 68 13.88 -9.08 44.22
N GLY A 69 14.00 -10.17 45.01
CA GLY A 69 14.32 -10.07 46.44
C GLY A 69 13.36 -9.26 47.30
N GLY A 70 12.07 -9.22 46.92
CA GLY A 70 11.01 -8.47 47.61
C GLY A 70 10.84 -7.01 47.12
N LYS A 71 11.60 -6.61 46.12
CA LYS A 71 11.41 -5.33 45.43
C LYS A 71 10.75 -5.53 44.06
N ALA A 72 9.64 -4.85 43.82
CA ALA A 72 8.98 -4.81 42.53
C ALA A 72 9.49 -3.60 41.72
N THR A 73 10.01 -3.85 40.53
CA THR A 73 10.51 -2.80 39.61
C THR A 73 9.71 -2.82 38.34
N LEU A 74 9.11 -1.67 37.94
CA LEU A 74 8.35 -1.54 36.70
C LEU A 74 9.28 -1.69 35.50
N VAL A 75 8.97 -2.67 34.64
CA VAL A 75 9.82 -2.99 33.46
C VAL A 75 9.11 -2.79 32.13
N ARG A 76 7.75 -2.81 32.12
CA ARG A 76 6.94 -2.52 30.93
C ARG A 76 5.67 -1.80 31.34
N LYS A 77 5.22 -0.89 30.48
CA LYS A 77 3.92 -0.23 30.62
C LYS A 77 3.28 -0.06 29.23
N TYR A 78 2.04 -0.46 29.11
CA TYR A 78 1.24 -0.36 27.90
C TYR A 78 -0.07 0.37 28.23
N ASP A 79 -0.63 1.10 27.27
CA ASP A 79 -1.85 1.87 27.42
C ASP A 79 -2.70 1.67 26.16
N SER A 80 -3.80 0.93 26.26
CA SER A 80 -4.62 0.58 25.11
C SER A 80 -5.31 1.76 24.44
N SER A 81 -5.41 2.91 25.13
CA SER A 81 -5.97 4.15 24.57
C SER A 81 -5.00 4.89 23.66
N LYS A 82 -3.72 4.51 23.63
CA LYS A 82 -2.64 5.19 22.90
C LYS A 82 -2.05 4.29 21.83
N GLU A 83 -2.05 4.74 20.59
CA GLU A 83 -1.57 3.99 19.44
C GLU A 83 -0.08 3.60 19.57
N ASP A 84 0.75 4.46 20.14
CA ASP A 84 2.19 4.26 20.35
C ASP A 84 2.54 3.43 21.60
N MET A 85 1.55 3.08 22.42
CA MET A 85 1.71 2.31 23.66
C MET A 85 0.89 1.00 23.67
N GLN A 86 0.50 0.50 22.51
CA GLN A 86 -0.24 -0.76 22.41
C GLN A 86 0.60 -1.95 22.89
N LYS A 87 -0.07 -2.88 23.55
CA LYS A 87 0.54 -4.13 23.98
C LYS A 87 0.75 -5.05 22.77
N PRO A 88 2.00 -5.52 22.50
CA PRO A 88 2.22 -6.54 21.46
C PRO A 88 1.61 -7.89 21.91
N GLU A 89 1.39 -8.78 20.95
CA GLU A 89 0.88 -10.13 21.25
C GLU A 89 1.80 -10.88 22.21
N TYR A 90 3.11 -10.84 21.96
CA TYR A 90 4.12 -11.43 22.81
C TYR A 90 5.05 -10.37 23.37
N ILE A 91 5.24 -10.42 24.68
CA ILE A 91 6.16 -9.55 25.43
C ILE A 91 7.37 -10.38 25.82
N TRP A 92 8.54 -9.99 25.34
CA TRP A 92 9.80 -10.68 25.63
C TRP A 92 10.45 -10.12 26.89
N LEU A 93 10.64 -10.99 27.89
CA LEU A 93 11.18 -10.63 29.20
C LEU A 93 12.35 -11.57 29.54
N LEU A 94 13.33 -11.07 30.30
CA LEU A 94 14.39 -11.91 30.88
C LEU A 94 13.80 -12.95 31.82
N ALA A 95 14.44 -14.11 31.97
CA ALA A 95 14.01 -15.11 32.95
C ALA A 95 13.88 -14.50 34.35
N GLY A 96 12.82 -14.84 35.08
CA GLY A 96 12.52 -14.31 36.41
C GLY A 96 11.05 -14.32 36.76
N ASN A 97 10.72 -13.75 37.92
CA ASN A 97 9.36 -13.63 38.45
C ASN A 97 8.81 -12.23 38.23
N TYR A 98 7.55 -12.15 37.84
CA TYR A 98 6.90 -10.90 37.46
C TYR A 98 5.48 -10.81 38.02
N THR A 99 4.98 -9.57 38.16
CA THR A 99 3.58 -9.27 38.42
C THR A 99 3.08 -8.36 37.30
N ALA A 100 1.98 -8.75 36.64
CA ALA A 100 1.24 -7.90 35.73
C ALA A 100 0.08 -7.24 36.48
N LYS A 101 -0.06 -5.93 36.37
CA LYS A 101 -1.16 -5.13 36.93
C LYS A 101 -1.93 -4.48 35.81
N VAL A 102 -3.25 -4.58 35.87
CA VAL A 102 -4.18 -3.99 34.92
C VAL A 102 -5.09 -3.01 35.65
N GLU A 103 -5.14 -1.79 35.13
CA GLU A 103 -6.00 -0.72 35.63
C GLU A 103 -6.84 -0.16 34.50
N SER A 104 -8.12 0.10 34.75
CA SER A 104 -9.02 0.76 33.81
C SER A 104 -9.92 1.75 34.55
N GLY A 105 -10.14 2.92 33.93
CA GLY A 105 -10.86 4.02 34.56
C GLY A 105 -9.97 4.83 35.51
N VAL A 106 -10.61 5.65 36.33
CA VAL A 106 -9.94 6.53 37.29
C VAL A 106 -10.44 6.22 38.70
N ALA A 107 -9.53 6.09 39.66
CA ALA A 107 -9.91 5.88 41.07
C ALA A 107 -10.48 7.18 41.67
N VAL A 108 -11.73 7.49 41.35
CA VAL A 108 -12.51 8.59 41.97
C VAL A 108 -13.22 8.05 43.20
N ALA A 109 -13.08 8.75 44.32
CA ALA A 109 -13.59 8.30 45.62
C ALA A 109 -15.10 8.01 45.60
N ALA A 110 -15.90 8.88 44.96
CA ALA A 110 -17.30 8.68 44.68
C ALA A 110 -17.73 9.43 43.42
N THR A 111 -18.53 8.79 42.54
CA THR A 111 -18.93 9.38 41.25
C THR A 111 -20.30 8.84 40.79
N PHE A 112 -21.05 9.64 40.02
CA PHE A 112 -22.23 9.20 39.28
C PHE A 112 -21.89 8.79 37.84
N ASN A 113 -20.65 9.02 37.39
CA ASN A 113 -20.24 8.74 36.02
C ASN A 113 -19.77 7.28 35.92
N GLU A 114 -20.52 6.45 35.20
CA GLU A 114 -20.17 5.05 34.94
C GLU A 114 -18.81 4.91 34.22
N ALA A 115 -18.41 5.91 33.40
CA ALA A 115 -17.12 5.90 32.74
C ALA A 115 -15.94 6.07 33.71
N GLU A 116 -16.18 6.54 34.95
CA GLU A 116 -15.16 6.71 35.99
C GLU A 116 -15.10 5.51 36.95
N GLN A 117 -15.80 4.41 36.66
CA GLN A 117 -15.60 3.18 37.40
C GLN A 117 -14.15 2.74 37.31
N TYR A 118 -13.63 2.32 38.45
CA TYR A 118 -12.24 1.85 38.54
C TYR A 118 -12.19 0.32 38.62
N LEU A 119 -11.52 -0.27 37.62
CA LEU A 119 -11.24 -1.70 37.59
C LEU A 119 -9.77 -1.93 37.86
N TYR A 120 -9.45 -2.91 38.68
CA TYR A 120 -8.09 -3.31 39.03
C TYR A 120 -7.97 -4.82 39.09
N GLY A 121 -6.85 -5.32 38.55
CA GLY A 121 -6.46 -6.71 38.61
C GLY A 121 -4.95 -6.89 38.59
N GLU A 122 -4.48 -7.96 39.23
CA GLU A 122 -3.07 -8.33 39.16
C GLU A 122 -2.90 -9.84 39.04
N GLY A 123 -1.79 -10.28 38.45
CA GLY A 123 -1.45 -11.68 38.33
C GLY A 123 0.07 -11.88 38.31
N ASP A 124 0.53 -12.85 39.09
CA ASP A 124 1.95 -13.22 39.16
C ASP A 124 2.26 -14.30 38.11
N PHE A 125 3.46 -14.21 37.53
CA PHE A 125 3.94 -15.19 36.56
C PHE A 125 5.46 -15.30 36.57
N SER A 126 5.97 -16.39 35.99
CA SER A 126 7.40 -16.65 35.86
C SER A 126 7.76 -16.84 34.40
N ILE A 127 8.91 -16.31 34.01
CA ILE A 127 9.50 -16.46 32.68
C ILE A 127 10.71 -17.39 32.76
N SER A 128 10.72 -18.40 31.88
CA SER A 128 11.88 -19.25 31.61
C SER A 128 12.45 -18.91 30.22
N GLY A 129 13.79 -18.96 30.08
CA GLY A 129 14.43 -18.69 28.80
C GLY A 129 14.01 -19.66 27.72
N GLY A 130 13.64 -19.15 26.54
CA GLY A 130 13.21 -19.95 25.40
C GLY A 130 11.78 -20.49 25.46
N GLU A 131 11.03 -20.25 26.56
CA GLU A 131 9.66 -20.74 26.72
C GLU A 131 8.65 -19.62 26.55
N THR A 132 7.41 -20.02 26.22
CA THR A 132 6.28 -19.10 26.15
C THR A 132 5.35 -19.35 27.33
N THR A 133 5.05 -18.31 28.12
CA THR A 133 4.10 -18.32 29.23
C THR A 133 2.84 -17.59 28.81
N ALA A 134 1.68 -18.17 29.06
CA ALA A 134 0.39 -17.49 28.90
C ALA A 134 -0.19 -17.19 30.28
N ILE A 135 -0.65 -15.96 30.47
CA ILE A 135 -1.36 -15.54 31.69
C ILE A 135 -2.57 -14.70 31.31
N GLN A 136 -3.52 -14.68 32.25
CA GLN A 136 -4.71 -13.86 32.16
C GLN A 136 -4.82 -12.97 33.38
N VAL A 137 -5.09 -11.67 33.16
CA VAL A 137 -5.30 -10.70 34.22
C VAL A 137 -6.65 -10.03 34.04
N ALA A 138 -7.58 -10.34 34.98
CA ALA A 138 -8.91 -9.75 35.01
C ALA A 138 -8.91 -8.53 35.93
N ALA A 139 -9.19 -7.36 35.37
CA ALA A 139 -9.45 -6.18 36.15
C ALA A 139 -10.93 -6.24 36.67
N LYS A 140 -11.09 -6.29 37.98
CA LYS A 140 -12.40 -6.36 38.66
C LYS A 140 -12.79 -4.98 39.16
N LEU A 141 -14.10 -4.69 39.12
CA LEU A 141 -14.64 -3.44 39.64
C LEU A 141 -14.23 -3.26 41.12
N GLN A 142 -13.69 -2.13 41.45
CA GLN A 142 -13.32 -1.80 42.85
C GLN A 142 -14.36 -0.95 43.55
N ASN A 143 -15.29 -0.40 42.78
CA ASN A 143 -16.37 0.40 43.32
C ASN A 143 -17.45 -0.45 43.93
N VAL A 144 -18.16 0.12 44.89
CA VAL A 144 -19.45 -0.32 45.43
C VAL A 144 -20.54 0.44 44.70
N PRO A 145 -21.36 -0.18 43.85
CA PRO A 145 -22.52 0.47 43.23
C PRO A 145 -23.63 0.68 44.26
N VAL A 146 -24.20 1.88 44.34
CA VAL A 146 -25.37 2.20 45.18
C VAL A 146 -26.41 2.85 44.28
N GLU A 147 -27.53 2.17 44.08
CA GLU A 147 -28.69 2.69 43.39
C GLU A 147 -29.69 3.29 44.40
N VAL A 148 -29.95 4.58 44.29
CA VAL A 148 -31.02 5.23 45.05
C VAL A 148 -32.25 5.32 44.15
N VAL A 149 -33.39 4.85 44.65
CA VAL A 149 -34.67 4.89 43.95
C VAL A 149 -35.70 5.62 44.84
N PHE A 150 -36.28 6.67 44.29
CA PHE A 150 -37.41 7.38 44.88
C PHE A 150 -38.70 6.83 44.27
N ASP A 151 -39.55 6.20 45.10
CA ASP A 151 -40.89 5.79 44.72
C ASP A 151 -41.74 7.03 44.35
N GLN A 152 -42.77 6.84 43.52
CA GLN A 152 -43.67 7.91 43.11
C GLN A 152 -44.29 8.65 44.31
N THR A 153 -44.49 7.99 45.43
CA THR A 153 -44.98 8.63 46.67
C THR A 153 -44.02 9.69 47.22
N VAL A 154 -42.73 9.58 46.95
CA VAL A 154 -41.72 10.58 47.31
C VAL A 154 -41.72 11.73 46.30
N THR A 155 -41.70 11.41 44.99
CA THR A 155 -41.66 12.42 43.94
C THR A 155 -42.94 13.28 43.91
N ASP A 156 -44.09 12.75 44.26
CA ASP A 156 -45.36 13.45 44.22
C ASP A 156 -45.70 14.14 45.57
N GLY A 157 -45.04 13.72 46.66
CA GLY A 157 -45.41 14.21 48.00
C GLY A 157 -44.42 15.19 48.63
N PHE A 158 -43.18 15.29 48.08
CA PHE A 158 -42.15 16.18 48.60
C PHE A 158 -41.94 17.37 47.70
N LEU A 159 -41.71 18.54 48.31
CA LEU A 159 -41.31 19.73 47.58
C LEU A 159 -39.94 19.54 46.93
N GLU A 160 -39.69 20.31 45.89
CA GLU A 160 -38.36 20.33 45.27
C GLU A 160 -37.26 20.62 46.31
N GLY A 161 -36.11 19.94 46.16
CA GLY A 161 -34.96 20.09 47.06
C GLY A 161 -34.77 18.96 48.06
N TYR A 162 -35.60 17.90 48.05
CA TYR A 162 -35.28 16.71 48.81
C TYR A 162 -34.02 16.05 48.26
N ASN A 163 -33.24 15.45 49.15
CA ASN A 163 -32.04 14.73 48.74
C ASN A 163 -31.73 13.57 49.71
N VAL A 164 -30.94 12.63 49.18
CA VAL A 164 -30.31 11.58 50.01
C VAL A 164 -28.78 11.74 49.83
N GLU A 165 -28.08 12.04 50.93
CA GLU A 165 -26.63 11.92 50.96
C GLU A 165 -26.29 10.48 51.36
N VAL A 166 -25.49 9.79 50.53
CA VAL A 166 -24.89 8.51 50.88
C VAL A 166 -23.40 8.72 51.02
N LYS A 167 -22.81 8.26 52.13
CA LYS A 167 -21.39 8.46 52.43
C LYS A 167 -20.76 7.26 53.12
N ALA A 168 -19.49 7.01 52.76
CA ALA A 168 -18.59 6.13 53.51
C ALA A 168 -17.86 6.90 54.61
N ASP A 169 -17.44 8.13 54.33
CA ASP A 169 -16.90 9.13 55.23
C ASP A 169 -17.19 10.55 54.72
N ASP A 170 -16.58 11.56 55.29
CA ASP A 170 -16.85 12.96 54.91
C ASP A 170 -16.25 13.35 53.54
N GLU A 171 -15.27 12.58 52.98
CA GLU A 171 -14.65 12.82 51.68
C GLU A 171 -15.30 11.94 50.58
N VAL A 172 -15.81 10.76 50.93
CA VAL A 172 -16.40 9.77 50.02
C VAL A 172 -17.93 9.79 50.15
N LYS A 173 -18.58 10.68 49.40
CA LYS A 173 -20.01 10.90 49.45
C LYS A 173 -20.62 11.35 48.13
N LEU A 174 -21.93 11.05 47.98
CA LEU A 174 -22.75 11.50 46.85
C LEU A 174 -24.10 11.95 47.36
N SER A 175 -24.66 13.01 46.77
CA SER A 175 -26.01 13.52 47.05
C SER A 175 -26.92 13.20 45.86
N TYR A 176 -27.99 12.48 46.15
CA TYR A 176 -28.99 12.03 45.18
C TYR A 176 -30.25 12.92 45.30
N THR A 177 -30.58 13.62 44.23
CA THR A 177 -31.80 14.43 44.07
C THR A 177 -32.80 13.78 43.09
N GLU A 178 -32.41 12.68 42.48
CA GLU A 178 -33.18 11.88 41.54
C GLU A 178 -32.77 10.40 41.64
N SER A 179 -33.61 9.50 41.15
CA SER A 179 -33.29 8.08 41.11
C SER A 179 -32.14 7.83 40.16
N LYS A 180 -31.00 7.39 40.68
CA LYS A 180 -29.79 7.09 39.89
C LYS A 180 -28.82 6.20 40.65
N LYS A 181 -27.83 5.71 39.95
CA LYS A 181 -26.75 4.87 40.49
C LYS A 181 -25.49 5.71 40.72
N GLY A 182 -24.84 5.54 41.86
CA GLY A 182 -23.54 6.09 42.19
C GLY A 182 -22.54 4.98 42.47
N TYR A 183 -21.26 5.28 42.42
CA TYR A 183 -20.14 4.34 42.55
C TYR A 183 -19.16 4.87 43.60
N PHE A 184 -18.87 4.04 44.64
CA PHE A 184 -18.05 4.42 45.77
C PHE A 184 -16.80 3.55 45.83
N ILE A 185 -15.63 4.13 46.01
CA ILE A 185 -14.44 3.39 46.42
C ILE A 185 -14.36 3.47 47.96
N MET A 186 -14.54 2.34 48.62
CA MET A 186 -14.55 2.31 50.06
C MET A 186 -13.18 2.65 50.64
N PRO A 187 -13.08 3.59 51.59
CA PRO A 187 -11.85 3.86 52.28
C PRO A 187 -11.34 2.62 53.03
N SER A 188 -10.02 2.51 53.22
CA SER A 188 -9.43 1.34 53.88
C SER A 188 -9.98 1.14 55.29
N GLY A 189 -10.53 -0.04 55.53
CA GLY A 189 -11.10 -0.41 56.82
C GLY A 189 -12.53 0.09 57.07
N VAL A 190 -13.15 0.82 56.14
CA VAL A 190 -14.53 1.23 56.20
C VAL A 190 -15.42 0.17 55.55
N THR A 191 -16.37 -0.39 56.27
CA THR A 191 -17.30 -1.43 55.81
C THR A 191 -18.75 -1.00 55.94
N THR A 192 -19.01 0.30 56.08
CA THR A 192 -20.37 0.85 56.23
C THR A 192 -20.59 2.00 55.28
N LEU A 193 -21.82 2.12 54.77
CA LEU A 193 -22.32 3.32 54.06
C LEU A 193 -23.47 3.89 54.86
N SER A 194 -23.36 5.12 55.34
CA SER A 194 -24.49 5.84 55.94
C SER A 194 -25.28 6.56 54.86
N TRP A 195 -26.57 6.62 55.03
CA TRP A 195 -27.43 7.45 54.21
C TRP A 195 -28.24 8.41 55.06
N HIS A 196 -28.53 9.62 54.53
CA HIS A 196 -29.26 10.68 55.17
C HIS A 196 -30.23 11.31 54.18
N PHE A 197 -31.53 11.10 54.40
CA PHE A 197 -32.61 11.70 53.63
C PHE A 197 -33.10 12.98 54.33
N VAL A 198 -33.16 14.09 53.59
CA VAL A 198 -33.80 15.32 54.03
C VAL A 198 -34.76 15.80 52.95
N GLY A 199 -35.94 16.31 53.38
CA GLY A 199 -36.93 16.86 52.46
C GLY A 199 -38.10 17.48 53.21
N THR A 200 -38.94 18.24 52.51
CA THR A 200 -40.17 18.83 53.04
C THR A 200 -41.37 18.19 52.36
N PHE A 201 -42.21 17.54 53.10
CA PHE A 201 -43.46 16.97 52.61
C PHE A 201 -44.55 18.03 52.69
N GLU A 202 -45.38 18.16 51.65
CA GLU A 202 -46.53 19.05 51.61
C GLU A 202 -47.83 18.25 51.59
N TYR A 203 -48.69 18.54 52.52
CA TYR A 203 -50.07 17.95 52.62
C TYR A 203 -50.96 18.63 51.54
N GLU A 204 -52.15 18.00 51.29
CA GLU A 204 -53.14 18.51 50.33
C GLU A 204 -53.72 19.87 50.74
N ASP A 205 -53.74 20.19 52.06
CA ASP A 205 -54.20 21.45 52.66
C ASP A 205 -53.10 22.50 52.69
N GLY A 206 -51.84 22.21 52.18
CA GLY A 206 -50.70 23.12 52.12
C GLY A 206 -49.88 23.15 53.42
N GLU A 207 -50.19 22.32 54.45
CA GLU A 207 -49.29 22.19 55.60
C GLU A 207 -47.99 21.51 55.20
N GLN A 208 -46.85 21.98 55.70
CA GLN A 208 -45.52 21.46 55.36
C GLN A 208 -44.87 20.83 56.60
N VAL A 209 -44.27 19.64 56.40
CA VAL A 209 -43.51 18.95 57.45
C VAL A 209 -42.10 18.61 56.97
N ALA A 210 -41.12 19.03 57.75
CA ALA A 210 -39.71 18.65 57.48
C ALA A 210 -39.53 17.17 57.89
N VAL A 211 -38.91 16.43 56.98
CA VAL A 211 -38.56 15.02 57.17
C VAL A 211 -37.04 14.89 57.14
N ASP A 212 -36.49 14.32 58.21
CA ASP A 212 -35.07 14.02 58.42
C ASP A 212 -34.95 12.58 58.87
N LYS A 213 -34.31 11.73 58.04
CA LYS A 213 -34.13 10.30 58.29
C LYS A 213 -32.76 9.84 57.89
N SER A 214 -32.13 9.01 58.71
CA SER A 214 -30.83 8.44 58.43
C SER A 214 -30.82 6.95 58.77
N GLY A 215 -29.86 6.26 58.16
CA GLY A 215 -29.59 4.85 58.41
C GLY A 215 -28.20 4.44 57.95
N VAL A 216 -27.86 3.18 58.08
CA VAL A 216 -26.54 2.63 57.73
C VAL A 216 -26.77 1.31 56.99
N ILE A 217 -25.98 1.10 55.95
CA ILE A 217 -25.76 -0.20 55.31
C ILE A 217 -24.51 -0.75 55.94
N GLU A 218 -24.59 -1.90 56.58
CA GLU A 218 -23.48 -2.56 57.25
C GLU A 218 -22.87 -3.66 56.36
N ASN A 219 -21.61 -4.03 56.62
CA ASN A 219 -20.91 -5.09 55.91
C ASN A 219 -20.84 -4.87 54.39
N VAL A 220 -20.62 -3.63 54.02
CA VAL A 220 -20.47 -3.25 52.61
C VAL A 220 -19.18 -3.85 52.05
N GLU A 221 -19.33 -4.58 50.96
CA GLU A 221 -18.24 -5.25 50.26
C GLU A 221 -18.02 -4.64 48.87
N PRO A 222 -16.77 -4.47 48.40
CA PRO A 222 -16.48 -4.13 47.00
C PRO A 222 -17.18 -5.12 46.05
N LYS A 223 -17.71 -4.64 44.93
CA LYS A 223 -18.42 -5.40 43.88
C LYS A 223 -19.86 -5.80 44.22
N LYS A 224 -20.31 -5.67 45.46
CA LYS A 224 -21.67 -5.91 45.84
C LYS A 224 -22.47 -4.62 45.63
N GLY A 225 -23.58 -4.71 44.88
CA GLY A 225 -24.48 -3.59 44.64
C GLY A 225 -25.52 -3.47 45.75
N TYR A 226 -25.86 -2.24 46.10
CA TYR A 226 -26.88 -1.94 47.11
C TYR A 226 -27.96 -1.06 46.50
N LYS A 227 -29.24 -1.39 46.74
CA LYS A 227 -30.38 -0.57 46.31
C LYS A 227 -31.10 0.00 47.51
N LEU A 228 -31.13 1.31 47.61
CA LEU A 228 -31.89 2.07 48.62
C LEU A 228 -33.18 2.57 47.98
N SER A 229 -34.30 1.96 48.33
CA SER A 229 -35.62 2.38 47.86
C SER A 229 -36.34 3.18 48.94
N PHE A 230 -36.64 4.44 48.63
CA PHE A 230 -37.36 5.35 49.51
C PHE A 230 -38.81 5.36 49.10
N LYS A 231 -39.70 4.85 49.98
CA LYS A 231 -41.13 4.83 49.80
C LYS A 231 -41.82 5.48 50.97
N PHE A 232 -42.78 6.31 50.64
CA PHE A 232 -43.56 7.04 51.59
C PHE A 232 -44.93 6.36 51.84
N THR A 233 -45.38 6.28 53.10
CA THR A 233 -46.70 5.73 53.42
C THR A 233 -47.55 6.83 54.06
N LYS A 234 -48.82 6.94 53.59
CA LYS A 234 -49.83 7.77 54.20
C LYS A 234 -50.61 6.88 55.16
N ASP A 235 -51.02 7.38 56.36
CA ASP A 235 -51.94 6.72 57.23
C ASP A 235 -53.39 6.83 56.70
N ALA A 236 -54.35 6.24 57.41
CA ALA A 236 -55.78 6.25 57.04
C ALA A 236 -56.40 7.66 57.02
N SER A 237 -55.73 8.67 57.59
CA SER A 237 -56.14 10.08 57.59
C SER A 237 -55.51 10.91 56.50
N GLY A 238 -54.60 10.30 55.71
CA GLY A 238 -53.80 11.00 54.72
C GLY A 238 -52.54 11.65 55.29
N ALA A 239 -52.32 11.52 56.62
CA ALA A 239 -51.13 12.04 57.25
C ALA A 239 -49.90 11.18 57.00
N LEU A 240 -48.70 11.76 57.16
CA LEU A 240 -47.42 11.12 57.01
C LEU A 240 -47.30 9.89 57.97
N GLY A 241 -47.53 8.70 57.48
CA GLY A 241 -47.45 7.47 58.24
C GLY A 241 -46.05 6.94 58.47
N GLY A 242 -45.10 7.40 57.63
CA GLY A 242 -43.70 7.05 57.74
C GLY A 242 -42.98 6.91 56.39
N ILE A 243 -41.67 6.94 56.42
CA ILE A 243 -40.82 6.58 55.30
C ILE A 243 -40.34 5.17 55.53
N ASN A 244 -40.65 4.28 54.61
CA ASN A 244 -40.06 2.96 54.55
C ASN A 244 -38.82 3.03 53.65
N VAL A 245 -37.67 2.73 54.22
CA VAL A 245 -36.43 2.57 53.48
C VAL A 245 -36.14 1.08 53.44
N THR A 246 -36.18 0.51 52.26
CA THR A 246 -35.77 -0.88 52.05
C THR A 246 -34.38 -0.88 51.52
N VAL A 247 -33.45 -1.53 52.23
CA VAL A 247 -32.14 -1.85 51.72
C VAL A 247 -32.26 -3.23 51.06
N ASP A 248 -32.26 -3.30 49.79
CA ASP A 248 -32.21 -4.56 49.06
C ASP A 248 -30.75 -4.95 48.87
N GLU A 249 -30.29 -5.86 49.70
CA GLU A 249 -28.96 -6.48 49.60
C GLU A 249 -28.93 -7.63 48.58
N SER A 250 -30.09 -7.97 48.01
CA SER A 250 -30.29 -9.06 47.07
C SER A 250 -30.04 -8.63 45.58
N LEU A 251 -29.55 -7.45 45.34
CA LEU A 251 -28.84 -7.25 44.08
C LEU A 251 -27.71 -8.26 44.12
N GLU A 252 -27.95 -9.38 43.42
CA GLU A 252 -27.13 -10.56 43.32
C GLU A 252 -25.66 -10.16 43.46
N GLU A 253 -24.91 -10.96 44.27
CA GLU A 253 -23.52 -11.13 43.90
C GLU A 253 -23.53 -11.35 42.39
N ARG A 254 -23.41 -10.28 41.63
CA ARG A 254 -22.83 -10.36 40.34
C ARG A 254 -21.38 -10.69 40.66
N ASP A 255 -21.16 -11.96 40.98
CA ASP A 255 -20.03 -12.63 40.48
C ASP A 255 -20.07 -12.26 39.01
N ASP A 256 -19.42 -11.15 38.66
CA ASP A 256 -18.87 -10.98 37.34
C ASP A 256 -17.87 -12.14 37.27
N HIS A 257 -18.42 -13.36 37.17
CA HIS A 257 -17.79 -14.44 36.51
C HIS A 257 -17.64 -13.91 35.06
N PHE A 258 -16.62 -13.06 34.88
CA PHE A 258 -15.88 -13.09 33.67
C PHE A 258 -15.42 -14.55 33.62
N SER A 259 -16.26 -15.42 33.10
CA SER A 259 -15.78 -16.68 32.56
C SER A 259 -14.92 -16.27 31.40
N PHE A 260 -13.64 -15.98 31.67
CA PHE A 260 -12.64 -15.95 30.70
C PHE A 260 -12.54 -17.39 30.21
N ASN A 261 -13.29 -17.66 29.17
CA ASN A 261 -12.96 -18.79 28.38
C ASN A 261 -11.54 -18.53 27.90
N PRO A 262 -10.58 -19.40 28.15
CA PRO A 262 -9.26 -19.24 27.57
C PRO A 262 -9.45 -18.99 26.08
N ASP A 263 -8.63 -18.12 25.51
CA ASP A 263 -8.63 -17.90 24.05
C ASP A 263 -8.74 -19.26 23.35
N PRO A 264 -9.49 -19.36 22.25
CA PRO A 264 -9.58 -20.58 21.49
C PRO A 264 -8.19 -21.13 21.17
N GLU A 265 -8.03 -22.44 21.24
CA GLU A 265 -6.81 -23.11 20.79
C GLU A 265 -7.00 -23.53 19.34
N LEU A 266 -6.07 -23.15 18.45
CA LEU A 266 -6.06 -23.50 17.03
C LEU A 266 -4.85 -24.41 16.72
N LYS A 267 -5.12 -25.61 16.20
CA LYS A 267 -4.12 -26.64 15.85
C LYS A 267 -4.34 -27.16 14.43
N GLY A 268 -3.27 -27.68 13.82
CA GLY A 268 -3.37 -28.51 12.61
C GLY A 268 -3.87 -29.92 12.98
N ASP A 269 -4.75 -30.48 12.16
CA ASP A 269 -5.19 -31.86 12.34
C ASP A 269 -4.17 -32.83 11.73
N GLY A 270 -3.24 -33.29 12.57
CA GLY A 270 -2.16 -34.18 12.18
C GLY A 270 -0.89 -33.52 11.61
N PHE A 271 -0.76 -32.19 11.72
CA PHE A 271 0.45 -31.46 11.30
C PHE A 271 0.72 -30.23 12.21
N ASP A 272 1.96 -29.74 12.20
CA ASP A 272 2.41 -28.60 12.99
C ASP A 272 2.19 -27.29 12.19
N LEU A 273 1.50 -26.31 12.79
CA LEU A 273 1.23 -25.00 12.19
C LEU A 273 2.48 -24.11 12.04
N ASN A 274 3.49 -24.34 12.85
CA ASN A 274 4.71 -23.53 12.87
C ASN A 274 5.74 -23.95 11.81
N VAL A 275 5.45 -25.03 11.07
CA VAL A 275 6.35 -25.57 10.05
C VAL A 275 5.87 -25.16 8.67
N LEU A 276 6.78 -24.60 7.85
CA LEU A 276 6.50 -24.29 6.45
C LEU A 276 5.93 -25.52 5.73
N CYS A 277 4.71 -25.43 5.24
CA CYS A 277 4.03 -26.48 4.50
C CYS A 277 4.30 -26.34 3.00
N ASN A 278 5.06 -27.28 2.42
CA ASN A 278 5.13 -27.44 0.97
C ASN A 278 3.85 -28.13 0.50
N TYR A 279 2.92 -27.35 -0.05
CA TYR A 279 1.63 -27.86 -0.48
C TYR A 279 1.72 -28.41 -1.92
N ALA A 280 1.54 -29.71 -2.02
CA ALA A 280 1.53 -30.45 -3.29
C ALA A 280 0.15 -31.09 -3.59
N GLY A 281 -0.91 -30.58 -2.97
CA GLY A 281 -2.29 -31.09 -3.10
C GLY A 281 -2.83 -31.72 -1.82
N GLY A 282 -4.15 -31.96 -1.81
CA GLY A 282 -4.92 -32.54 -0.72
C GLY A 282 -5.50 -31.52 0.25
N GLU A 283 -6.34 -31.99 1.17
CA GLU A 283 -6.98 -31.14 2.16
C GLU A 283 -6.05 -30.81 3.32
N ARG A 284 -6.24 -29.60 3.88
CA ARG A 284 -5.64 -29.18 5.15
C ARG A 284 -6.75 -28.85 6.12
N ARG A 285 -6.85 -29.60 7.20
CA ARG A 285 -7.87 -29.43 8.22
C ARG A 285 -7.28 -28.88 9.50
N TYR A 286 -7.86 -27.78 9.95
CA TYR A 286 -7.53 -27.11 11.21
C TYR A 286 -8.62 -27.42 12.21
N VAL A 287 -8.25 -27.59 13.47
CA VAL A 287 -9.18 -27.78 14.57
C VAL A 287 -9.01 -26.67 15.59
N ALA A 288 -10.09 -25.97 15.86
CA ALA A 288 -10.18 -25.01 16.95
C ALA A 288 -11.05 -25.59 18.09
N THR A 289 -10.64 -25.34 19.32
CA THR A 289 -11.39 -25.71 20.53
C THR A 289 -11.49 -24.51 21.45
N SER A 290 -12.68 -24.28 22.01
CA SER A 290 -12.94 -23.22 22.98
C SER A 290 -14.01 -23.71 23.96
N PRO A 291 -14.04 -23.22 25.20
CA PRO A 291 -15.18 -23.42 26.12
C PRO A 291 -16.46 -22.73 25.62
N ALA A 292 -16.37 -21.69 24.79
CA ALA A 292 -17.50 -21.01 24.16
C ALA A 292 -17.70 -21.49 22.71
N GLU A 293 -18.91 -21.29 22.17
CA GLU A 293 -19.24 -21.66 20.79
C GLU A 293 -18.56 -20.74 19.79
N PHE A 294 -18.02 -21.29 18.70
CA PHE A 294 -17.43 -20.49 17.63
C PHE A 294 -18.49 -19.77 16.80
N CYS A 295 -18.33 -18.47 16.58
CA CYS A 295 -19.27 -17.64 15.84
C CYS A 295 -18.69 -16.97 14.58
N ALA A 296 -17.37 -16.85 14.44
CA ALA A 296 -16.75 -16.25 13.28
C ALA A 296 -15.45 -16.96 12.84
N VAL A 297 -15.19 -16.90 11.55
CA VAL A 297 -13.93 -17.37 10.92
C VAL A 297 -13.51 -16.35 9.89
N SER A 298 -12.26 -15.92 9.91
CA SER A 298 -11.67 -15.06 8.92
C SER A 298 -10.39 -15.69 8.38
N ILE A 299 -10.23 -15.64 7.06
CA ILE A 299 -9.02 -16.12 6.38
C ILE A 299 -8.48 -14.96 5.56
N VAL A 300 -7.20 -14.60 5.74
CA VAL A 300 -6.53 -13.60 4.92
C VAL A 300 -5.44 -14.28 4.10
N ALA A 301 -5.51 -14.16 2.78
CA ALA A 301 -4.51 -14.68 1.86
C ALA A 301 -4.28 -13.67 0.73
N ASP A 302 -3.03 -13.34 0.42
CA ASP A 302 -2.62 -12.39 -0.62
C ASP A 302 -3.35 -11.03 -0.54
N GLY A 303 -3.56 -10.53 0.70
CA GLY A 303 -4.22 -9.26 0.96
C GLY A 303 -5.74 -9.26 0.78
N LYS A 304 -6.34 -10.41 0.50
CA LYS A 304 -7.80 -10.60 0.47
C LYS A 304 -8.28 -11.24 1.76
N THR A 305 -9.37 -10.71 2.30
CA THR A 305 -10.05 -11.29 3.45
C THR A 305 -11.26 -12.08 2.97
N PHE A 306 -11.40 -13.30 3.47
CA PHE A 306 -12.53 -14.19 3.22
C PHE A 306 -13.27 -14.42 4.54
N ASP A 307 -14.59 -14.33 4.49
CA ASP A 307 -15.48 -14.64 5.61
C ASP A 307 -16.34 -15.86 5.24
N PRO A 308 -15.89 -17.09 5.53
CA PRO A 308 -16.62 -18.30 5.16
C PRO A 308 -17.88 -18.54 6.00
N VAL A 309 -18.17 -17.69 7.00
CA VAL A 309 -19.43 -17.69 7.74
C VAL A 309 -20.48 -16.85 7.03
N ALA A 310 -20.08 -15.69 6.50
CA ALA A 310 -20.97 -14.76 5.80
C ALA A 310 -21.22 -15.17 4.33
N GLU A 311 -20.24 -15.79 3.66
CA GLU A 311 -20.31 -16.14 2.24
C GLU A 311 -19.71 -17.52 1.95
N THR A 312 -20.09 -18.12 0.81
CA THR A 312 -19.46 -19.36 0.35
C THR A 312 -18.10 -19.04 -0.26
N VAL A 313 -17.04 -19.53 0.34
CA VAL A 313 -15.67 -19.41 -0.17
C VAL A 313 -15.26 -20.73 -0.82
N ALA A 314 -14.85 -20.67 -2.09
CA ALA A 314 -14.41 -21.87 -2.82
C ALA A 314 -13.26 -22.58 -2.09
N GLY A 315 -13.40 -23.88 -1.89
CA GLY A 315 -12.40 -24.69 -1.21
C GLY A 315 -12.30 -24.52 0.30
N VAL A 316 -13.22 -23.78 0.93
CA VAL A 316 -13.30 -23.65 2.39
C VAL A 316 -14.55 -24.34 2.91
N THR A 317 -14.38 -25.23 3.90
CA THR A 317 -15.48 -25.92 4.56
C THR A 317 -15.38 -25.74 6.07
N LEU A 318 -16.48 -25.32 6.71
CA LEU A 318 -16.61 -25.22 8.16
C LEU A 318 -17.47 -26.37 8.69
N THR A 319 -17.02 -27.02 9.75
CA THR A 319 -17.80 -28.04 10.45
C THR A 319 -17.71 -27.79 11.95
N GLY A 320 -18.87 -27.70 12.62
CA GLY A 320 -18.94 -27.41 14.05
C GLY A 320 -19.01 -25.92 14.39
N LEU A 321 -19.39 -25.05 13.44
CA LEU A 321 -19.80 -23.67 13.76
C LEU A 321 -20.97 -23.69 14.74
N ASN A 322 -21.03 -22.75 15.67
CA ASN A 322 -21.94 -22.69 16.81
C ASN A 322 -21.78 -23.89 17.78
N THR A 323 -20.59 -24.44 17.86
CA THR A 323 -20.21 -25.41 18.89
C THR A 323 -18.83 -25.07 19.47
N THR A 324 -18.43 -25.75 20.54
CA THR A 324 -17.15 -25.56 21.22
C THR A 324 -15.96 -26.20 20.49
N LYS A 325 -16.19 -26.83 19.33
CA LYS A 325 -15.15 -27.44 18.49
C LYS A 325 -15.44 -27.19 17.01
N LEU A 326 -14.59 -26.41 16.37
CA LEU A 326 -14.69 -26.03 14.97
C LEU A 326 -13.58 -26.69 14.15
N TYR A 327 -13.95 -27.21 13.00
CA TYR A 327 -13.02 -27.60 11.96
C TYR A 327 -13.10 -26.63 10.78
N VAL A 328 -11.94 -26.12 10.37
CA VAL A 328 -11.77 -25.34 9.14
C VAL A 328 -10.97 -26.21 8.17
N THR A 329 -11.57 -26.55 7.05
CA THR A 329 -10.92 -27.37 6.00
C THR A 329 -10.65 -26.51 4.76
N LEU A 330 -9.40 -26.46 4.33
CA LEU A 330 -8.96 -25.82 3.07
C LEU A 330 -8.63 -26.94 2.07
N SER A 331 -9.27 -26.94 0.92
CA SER A 331 -9.09 -27.92 -0.15
C SER A 331 -8.24 -27.39 -1.30
N ASP A 332 -7.95 -28.23 -2.30
CA ASP A 332 -7.25 -27.83 -3.51
C ASP A 332 -7.87 -26.62 -4.22
N ASP A 333 -9.18 -26.45 -4.18
CA ASP A 333 -9.84 -25.31 -4.82
C ASP A 333 -9.46 -23.99 -4.17
N PHE A 334 -9.25 -23.96 -2.87
CA PHE A 334 -8.75 -22.75 -2.17
C PHE A 334 -7.30 -22.47 -2.56
N PHE A 335 -6.43 -23.45 -2.48
CA PHE A 335 -5.00 -23.26 -2.74
C PHE A 335 -4.71 -22.97 -4.21
N ASN A 336 -5.45 -23.60 -5.14
CA ASN A 336 -5.31 -23.37 -6.58
C ASN A 336 -5.81 -21.98 -7.02
N ALA A 337 -6.56 -21.26 -6.19
CA ALA A 337 -6.93 -19.88 -6.43
C ALA A 337 -5.80 -18.87 -6.07
N LEU A 338 -4.73 -19.35 -5.43
CA LEU A 338 -3.53 -18.59 -5.10
C LEU A 338 -2.42 -18.84 -6.14
N CYS A 339 -1.48 -17.91 -6.27
CA CYS A 339 -0.31 -18.11 -7.13
C CYS A 339 0.69 -19.13 -6.54
N GLY A 340 1.68 -19.54 -7.29
CA GLY A 340 2.82 -20.30 -6.79
C GLY A 340 3.72 -19.44 -5.89
N GLY A 341 4.50 -20.09 -5.03
CA GLY A 341 5.44 -19.38 -4.16
C GLY A 341 5.09 -19.45 -2.69
N SER A 342 5.70 -18.56 -1.92
CA SER A 342 5.50 -18.48 -0.47
C SER A 342 4.34 -17.58 -0.12
N HIS A 343 3.42 -18.09 0.70
CA HIS A 343 2.25 -17.39 1.20
C HIS A 343 2.23 -17.44 2.71
N ASN A 344 1.75 -16.37 3.31
CA ASN A 344 1.41 -16.32 4.72
C ASN A 344 -0.11 -16.21 4.81
N ILE A 345 -0.78 -17.35 5.05
CA ILE A 345 -2.24 -17.38 5.18
C ILE A 345 -2.56 -17.15 6.64
N GLU A 346 -3.26 -16.07 6.96
CA GLU A 346 -3.76 -15.83 8.31
C GLU A 346 -5.11 -16.50 8.47
N LEU A 347 -5.24 -17.38 9.48
CA LEU A 347 -6.50 -17.96 9.92
C LEU A 347 -6.85 -17.44 11.30
N CYS A 348 -8.01 -16.82 11.43
CA CYS A 348 -8.56 -16.34 12.70
C CYS A 348 -9.91 -17.00 12.94
N VAL A 349 -10.11 -17.50 14.14
CA VAL A 349 -11.40 -18.02 14.64
C VAL A 349 -11.79 -17.26 15.88
N THR A 350 -13.08 -16.93 16.01
CA THR A 350 -13.62 -16.14 17.12
C THR A 350 -14.79 -16.90 17.75
N ASP A 351 -14.83 -16.93 19.06
CA ASP A 351 -15.94 -17.53 19.81
C ASP A 351 -16.95 -16.48 20.32
N THR A 352 -18.09 -16.92 20.83
CA THR A 352 -19.16 -16.04 21.32
C THR A 352 -18.80 -15.26 22.58
N SER A 353 -17.72 -15.63 23.28
CA SER A 353 -17.18 -14.85 24.40
C SER A 353 -16.22 -13.74 23.94
N GLY A 354 -15.95 -13.63 22.63
CA GLY A 354 -15.01 -12.69 22.04
C GLY A 354 -13.55 -13.14 22.14
N GLY A 355 -13.29 -14.40 22.52
CA GLY A 355 -11.96 -14.99 22.43
C GLY A 355 -11.56 -15.25 20.99
N GLU A 356 -10.30 -14.97 20.63
CA GLU A 356 -9.76 -15.18 19.28
C GLU A 356 -8.55 -16.08 19.30
N ALA A 357 -8.46 -17.00 18.32
CA ALA A 357 -7.22 -17.67 17.98
C ALA A 357 -6.84 -17.30 16.56
N ARG A 358 -5.71 -16.63 16.43
CA ARG A 358 -5.15 -16.15 15.16
C ARG A 358 -3.80 -16.83 14.91
N ARG A 359 -3.62 -17.36 13.71
CA ARG A 359 -2.36 -18.00 13.31
C ARG A 359 -1.99 -17.60 11.89
N GLU A 360 -0.74 -17.26 11.72
CA GLU A 360 -0.11 -17.15 10.41
C GLU A 360 0.39 -18.53 9.99
N LEU A 361 -0.06 -18.99 8.85
CA LEU A 361 0.21 -20.30 8.31
C LEU A 361 1.17 -20.16 7.12
N PRO A 362 2.46 -20.50 7.28
CA PRO A 362 3.41 -20.40 6.19
C PRO A 362 3.22 -21.55 5.20
N TYR A 363 2.83 -21.20 3.99
CA TYR A 363 2.68 -22.12 2.86
C TYR A 363 3.65 -21.83 1.75
N LYS A 364 4.09 -22.88 1.07
CA LYS A 364 4.74 -22.80 -0.24
C LYS A 364 3.94 -23.61 -1.24
N LEU A 365 3.35 -22.93 -2.23
CA LEU A 365 2.43 -23.52 -3.21
C LEU A 365 3.13 -23.77 -4.53
N GLN A 366 2.77 -24.87 -5.23
CA GLN A 366 3.14 -25.07 -6.63
C GLN A 366 2.32 -24.15 -7.52
N GLY A 367 2.96 -23.66 -8.58
CA GLY A 367 2.35 -22.75 -9.54
C GLY A 367 3.34 -21.68 -9.98
N VAL A 368 2.91 -20.79 -10.87
CA VAL A 368 3.73 -19.64 -11.26
C VAL A 368 3.86 -18.66 -10.09
N ASN A 369 5.05 -18.11 -9.94
CA ASN A 369 5.34 -17.08 -8.94
C ASN A 369 4.95 -15.71 -9.49
N SER A 370 4.74 -14.73 -8.60
CA SER A 370 4.47 -13.33 -8.97
C SER A 370 5.53 -12.79 -9.92
N TYR A 371 5.07 -12.08 -10.95
CA TYR A 371 5.94 -11.47 -11.94
C TYR A 371 6.94 -10.49 -11.32
N ASN A 372 8.20 -10.60 -11.75
CA ASN A 372 9.28 -9.67 -11.40
C ASN A 372 9.67 -8.85 -12.64
N SER A 373 9.33 -7.57 -12.65
CA SER A 373 9.66 -6.65 -13.75
C SER A 373 11.17 -6.52 -13.98
N GLY A 374 12.00 -6.71 -12.94
CA GLY A 374 13.46 -6.69 -13.05
C GLY A 374 14.06 -7.83 -13.91
N GLY A 375 13.29 -8.89 -14.16
CA GLY A 375 13.66 -10.00 -15.07
C GLY A 375 13.23 -9.77 -16.53
N THR A 376 12.73 -8.59 -16.89
CA THR A 376 12.23 -8.29 -18.24
C THR A 376 13.22 -7.43 -19.02
N ASP A 377 13.55 -7.91 -20.19
CA ASP A 377 14.36 -7.18 -21.17
C ASP A 377 13.52 -6.93 -22.44
N LEU A 378 12.88 -5.76 -22.50
CA LEU A 378 12.04 -5.38 -23.64
C LEU A 378 12.87 -5.03 -24.90
N TRP A 379 14.16 -4.81 -24.76
CA TRP A 379 15.04 -4.68 -25.91
C TRP A 379 15.31 -6.03 -26.57
N ALA A 380 15.62 -7.03 -25.78
CA ALA A 380 15.76 -8.40 -26.27
C ALA A 380 14.40 -9.07 -26.58
N GLY A 381 13.32 -8.48 -26.09
CA GLY A 381 11.97 -9.04 -26.23
C GLY A 381 11.76 -10.28 -25.38
N THR A 382 12.30 -10.29 -24.15
CA THR A 382 12.28 -11.47 -23.27
C THR A 382 11.87 -11.11 -21.86
N ALA A 383 11.33 -12.10 -21.13
CA ALA A 383 11.12 -12.03 -19.70
C ALA A 383 11.57 -13.34 -19.04
N GLU A 384 12.15 -13.23 -17.85
CA GLU A 384 12.38 -14.40 -16.98
C GLU A 384 11.19 -14.57 -16.06
N LEU A 385 10.45 -15.64 -16.25
CA LEU A 385 9.34 -16.04 -15.41
C LEU A 385 9.75 -17.21 -14.54
N SER A 386 9.19 -17.29 -13.34
CA SER A 386 9.51 -18.34 -12.39
C SER A 386 8.25 -19.04 -11.87
N ALA A 387 8.46 -20.27 -11.41
CA ALA A 387 7.43 -21.08 -10.81
C ALA A 387 8.02 -21.86 -9.63
N THR A 388 7.16 -22.21 -8.67
CA THR A 388 7.47 -23.13 -7.58
C THR A 388 7.03 -24.52 -7.99
N VAL A 389 7.97 -25.47 -7.99
CA VAL A 389 7.75 -26.87 -8.37
C VAL A 389 8.38 -27.77 -7.31
N PHE A 390 7.63 -28.75 -6.81
CA PHE A 390 8.13 -29.74 -5.85
C PHE A 390 8.48 -31.05 -6.55
N GLY A 391 9.49 -31.73 -6.01
CA GLY A 391 9.98 -32.99 -6.57
C GLY A 391 10.81 -32.78 -7.85
N THR A 392 10.89 -33.84 -8.66
CA THR A 392 11.64 -33.87 -9.92
C THR A 392 10.70 -34.32 -11.04
N PRO A 393 9.89 -33.42 -11.61
CA PRO A 393 8.99 -33.80 -12.71
C PRO A 393 9.78 -34.21 -13.94
N SER A 394 9.15 -35.00 -14.82
CA SER A 394 9.74 -35.38 -16.12
C SER A 394 9.85 -34.18 -17.07
N ALA A 395 8.90 -33.24 -16.98
CA ALA A 395 8.90 -32.00 -17.71
C ALA A 395 8.21 -30.89 -16.88
N ALA A 396 8.79 -29.70 -16.91
CA ALA A 396 8.18 -28.49 -16.39
C ALA A 396 8.26 -27.40 -17.46
N GLU A 397 7.17 -26.73 -17.72
CA GLU A 397 7.06 -25.64 -18.70
C GLU A 397 6.31 -24.47 -18.08
N ILE A 398 6.75 -23.25 -18.40
CA ILE A 398 5.94 -22.06 -18.21
C ILE A 398 5.28 -21.73 -19.55
N ILE A 399 3.97 -21.66 -19.57
CA ILE A 399 3.20 -21.24 -20.73
C ILE A 399 2.87 -19.75 -20.59
N CYS A 400 2.98 -19.00 -21.70
CA CYS A 400 2.71 -17.58 -21.72
C CYS A 400 1.98 -17.19 -23.00
N ARG A 401 1.05 -16.23 -22.91
CA ARG A 401 0.32 -15.66 -24.05
C ARG A 401 0.15 -14.15 -23.93
N GLU A 402 0.03 -13.46 -25.05
CA GLU A 402 -0.36 -12.06 -25.12
C GLU A 402 -1.88 -11.97 -25.25
N GLY A 403 -2.54 -11.29 -24.31
CA GLY A 403 -4.00 -11.15 -24.28
C GLY A 403 -4.73 -12.49 -24.33
N GLU A 404 -5.65 -12.65 -25.25
CA GLU A 404 -6.38 -13.91 -25.50
C GLU A 404 -5.75 -14.78 -26.59
N GLY A 405 -4.47 -14.54 -26.93
CA GLY A 405 -3.74 -15.29 -27.95
C GLY A 405 -3.47 -16.75 -27.57
N GLU A 406 -2.79 -17.46 -28.45
CA GLU A 406 -2.39 -18.85 -28.20
C GLU A 406 -1.31 -18.96 -27.13
N TRP A 407 -1.40 -20.01 -26.30
CA TRP A 407 -0.38 -20.37 -25.34
C TRP A 407 0.90 -20.84 -26.03
N LYS A 408 2.01 -20.19 -25.69
CA LYS A 408 3.35 -20.62 -26.10
C LYS A 408 4.03 -21.31 -24.92
N HIS A 409 4.73 -22.38 -25.19
CA HIS A 409 5.37 -23.24 -24.20
C HIS A 409 6.87 -22.93 -24.12
N PHE A 410 7.38 -22.74 -22.91
CA PHE A 410 8.80 -22.47 -22.64
C PHE A 410 9.29 -23.43 -21.56
N ALA A 411 10.32 -24.22 -21.90
CA ALA A 411 10.90 -25.18 -20.97
C ALA A 411 11.42 -24.47 -19.72
N ALA A 412 10.97 -24.91 -18.54
CA ALA A 412 11.43 -24.38 -17.27
C ALA A 412 12.50 -25.30 -16.67
N THR A 413 13.60 -24.71 -16.22
CA THR A 413 14.71 -25.42 -15.61
C THR A 413 14.85 -25.08 -14.13
N SER A 414 15.25 -26.06 -13.32
CA SER A 414 15.46 -25.84 -11.90
C SER A 414 16.62 -24.86 -11.68
N SER A 415 16.36 -23.81 -10.93
CA SER A 415 17.35 -22.83 -10.43
C SER A 415 17.70 -23.04 -8.95
N GLY A 416 17.17 -24.08 -8.31
CA GLY A 416 17.40 -24.45 -6.92
C GLY A 416 16.20 -24.14 -6.01
N SER A 417 16.17 -24.74 -4.81
CA SER A 417 15.16 -24.46 -3.76
C SER A 417 13.70 -24.53 -4.22
N ASN A 418 13.35 -25.52 -5.05
CA ASN A 418 12.03 -25.69 -5.67
C ASN A 418 11.63 -24.57 -6.64
N THR A 419 12.55 -23.73 -7.09
CA THR A 419 12.30 -22.71 -8.09
C THR A 419 12.71 -23.20 -9.47
N TYR A 420 11.82 -23.07 -10.43
CA TYR A 420 12.06 -23.31 -11.84
C TYR A 420 11.90 -21.99 -12.59
N THR A 421 12.80 -21.73 -13.55
CA THR A 421 12.77 -20.51 -14.36
C THR A 421 12.69 -20.84 -15.83
N ALA A 422 11.97 -20.02 -16.59
CA ALA A 422 11.90 -20.06 -18.03
C ALA A 422 12.15 -18.67 -18.61
N ARG A 423 12.99 -18.59 -19.65
CA ARG A 423 13.12 -17.40 -20.47
C ARG A 423 12.04 -17.42 -21.54
N VAL A 424 11.10 -16.48 -21.41
CA VAL A 424 9.99 -16.31 -22.34
C VAL A 424 10.38 -15.31 -23.40
N GLU A 425 10.11 -15.61 -24.67
CA GLU A 425 10.43 -14.78 -25.82
C GLU A 425 9.17 -14.17 -26.45
N GLY A 426 9.34 -13.07 -27.21
CA GLY A 426 8.25 -12.37 -27.89
C GLY A 426 7.52 -11.38 -26.99
N ILE A 427 8.19 -10.91 -25.94
CA ILE A 427 7.67 -9.90 -25.02
C ILE A 427 7.86 -8.50 -25.64
N GLY A 428 6.75 -7.77 -25.79
CA GLY A 428 6.72 -6.40 -26.32
C GLY A 428 6.42 -5.36 -25.24
N ALA A 429 6.68 -4.09 -25.55
CA ALA A 429 6.32 -2.97 -24.69
C ALA A 429 4.83 -2.64 -24.77
N GLY A 430 4.23 -2.19 -23.66
CA GLY A 430 2.84 -1.78 -23.60
C GLY A 430 1.83 -2.91 -23.84
N ARG A 431 2.20 -4.13 -23.50
CA ARG A 431 1.38 -5.34 -23.74
C ARG A 431 0.96 -6.00 -22.44
N ASN A 432 -0.13 -6.74 -22.50
CA ASN A 432 -0.63 -7.56 -21.40
C ASN A 432 -0.38 -9.03 -21.71
N TYR A 433 0.17 -9.73 -20.73
CA TYR A 433 0.49 -11.14 -20.82
C TYR A 433 -0.19 -11.92 -19.70
N GLU A 434 -0.50 -13.19 -19.99
CA GLU A 434 -0.94 -14.18 -19.01
C GLU A 434 0.03 -15.36 -19.06
N TYR A 435 0.34 -15.96 -17.90
CA TYR A 435 1.26 -17.08 -17.82
C TYR A 435 0.82 -18.10 -16.76
N ASN A 436 1.16 -19.37 -16.97
CA ASN A 436 0.83 -20.46 -16.07
C ASN A 436 1.94 -21.55 -16.10
N LEU A 437 1.86 -22.48 -15.15
CA LEU A 437 2.77 -23.62 -15.02
C LEU A 437 2.12 -24.90 -15.59
N VAL A 438 2.89 -25.66 -16.31
CA VAL A 438 2.54 -27.01 -16.76
C VAL A 438 3.59 -28.00 -16.25
N ILE A 439 3.16 -29.02 -15.54
CA ILE A 439 4.00 -30.12 -15.02
C ILE A 439 3.49 -31.43 -15.63
N ASP A 440 4.38 -32.15 -16.31
CA ASP A 440 4.07 -33.43 -16.94
C ASP A 440 2.77 -33.39 -17.79
N GLY A 441 2.58 -32.30 -18.53
CA GLY A 441 1.45 -32.04 -19.42
C GLY A 441 0.16 -31.60 -18.74
N LYS A 442 0.18 -31.27 -17.42
CA LYS A 442 -0.97 -30.76 -16.68
C LYS A 442 -0.72 -29.34 -16.18
N THR A 443 -1.68 -28.47 -16.35
CA THR A 443 -1.65 -27.11 -15.77
C THR A 443 -1.78 -27.20 -14.25
N VAL A 444 -0.96 -26.43 -13.53
CA VAL A 444 -0.87 -26.45 -12.07
C VAL A 444 -1.00 -25.02 -11.52
N GLY A 445 -1.90 -24.85 -10.58
CA GLY A 445 -2.20 -23.54 -9.97
C GLY A 445 -2.99 -22.61 -10.88
N THR A 446 -3.15 -21.37 -10.46
CA THR A 446 -3.85 -20.34 -11.24
C THR A 446 -2.90 -19.60 -12.17
N SER A 447 -3.42 -19.09 -13.29
CA SER A 447 -2.66 -18.17 -14.15
C SER A 447 -2.47 -16.84 -13.45
N LEU A 448 -1.32 -16.21 -13.72
CA LEU A 448 -1.06 -14.83 -13.37
C LEU A 448 -0.95 -13.96 -14.62
N ALA A 449 -1.23 -12.68 -14.47
CA ALA A 449 -1.10 -11.71 -15.53
C ALA A 449 -0.05 -10.64 -15.17
N PHE A 450 0.60 -10.10 -16.19
CA PHE A 450 1.45 -8.94 -16.07
C PHE A 450 1.31 -8.01 -17.26
N ALA A 451 1.58 -6.74 -17.05
CA ALA A 451 1.67 -5.73 -18.10
C ALA A 451 3.12 -5.23 -18.21
N THR A 452 3.56 -5.01 -19.42
CA THR A 452 4.85 -4.37 -19.68
C THR A 452 4.68 -2.86 -19.79
N GLU A 453 5.72 -2.11 -19.45
CA GLU A 453 5.73 -0.66 -19.60
C GLU A 453 5.64 -0.24 -21.07
N GLN A 454 5.12 0.97 -21.32
CA GLN A 454 5.06 1.57 -22.64
C GLN A 454 6.48 1.87 -23.15
N GLY A 455 6.69 1.72 -24.46
CA GLY A 455 7.93 2.13 -25.09
C GLY A 455 8.11 3.66 -25.06
N ALA A 456 9.35 4.10 -24.84
CA ALA A 456 9.69 5.52 -24.81
C ALA A 456 9.41 6.20 -26.15
N GLN A 457 8.82 7.40 -26.16
CA GLN A 457 8.47 8.14 -27.36
C GLN A 457 9.42 9.33 -27.59
N ILE A 458 9.50 9.76 -28.85
CA ILE A 458 10.35 10.87 -29.27
C ILE A 458 9.79 12.17 -28.67
N PRO A 459 10.61 12.97 -27.95
CA PRO A 459 10.17 14.26 -27.43
C PRO A 459 9.69 15.18 -28.56
N ASN A 460 8.54 15.85 -28.37
CA ASN A 460 7.90 16.71 -29.36
C ASN A 460 7.66 16.03 -30.74
N GLY A 461 7.39 14.72 -30.74
CA GLY A 461 7.04 13.98 -31.96
C GLY A 461 5.71 14.44 -32.57
N ASP A 462 4.82 14.99 -31.74
CA ASP A 462 3.54 15.59 -32.12
C ASP A 462 3.66 17.01 -32.72
N MET A 463 4.88 17.54 -32.87
CA MET A 463 5.19 18.84 -33.47
C MET A 463 4.47 20.04 -32.84
N GLU A 464 4.06 19.97 -31.59
CA GLU A 464 3.29 21.03 -30.90
C GLU A 464 4.16 22.12 -30.27
N GLN A 465 5.42 21.84 -29.94
CA GLN A 465 6.29 22.76 -29.23
C GLN A 465 7.18 23.53 -30.23
N TRP A 466 6.96 24.83 -30.29
CA TRP A 466 7.72 25.73 -31.13
C TRP A 466 8.12 27.01 -30.39
N SER A 467 9.33 27.48 -30.62
CA SER A 467 9.82 28.75 -30.10
C SER A 467 10.53 29.55 -31.18
N GLN A 468 10.77 30.85 -30.89
CA GLN A 468 11.49 31.77 -31.76
C GLN A 468 12.55 32.51 -30.96
N SER A 469 13.73 32.64 -31.52
CA SER A 469 14.80 33.49 -30.98
C SER A 469 15.42 34.33 -32.08
N GLY A 470 15.22 35.64 -32.00
CA GLY A 470 15.49 36.53 -33.14
C GLY A 470 14.60 36.16 -34.32
N ASP A 471 15.19 35.97 -35.50
CA ASP A 471 14.49 35.60 -36.73
C ASP A 471 14.39 34.08 -36.95
N THR A 472 14.95 33.26 -36.05
CA THR A 472 15.04 31.82 -36.21
C THR A 472 13.95 31.09 -35.44
N TYR A 473 13.18 30.20 -36.06
CA TYR A 473 12.26 29.26 -35.45
C TYR A 473 12.96 27.97 -35.01
N TYR A 474 12.53 27.43 -33.88
CA TYR A 474 13.04 26.19 -33.31
C TYR A 474 11.90 25.23 -32.93
N PRO A 475 11.97 23.94 -33.27
CA PRO A 475 11.00 22.92 -32.89
C PRO A 475 11.27 22.44 -31.45
N GLY A 476 10.80 23.19 -30.44
CA GLY A 476 11.00 22.95 -29.04
C GLY A 476 10.61 24.18 -28.20
N VAL A 477 10.63 24.03 -26.88
CA VAL A 477 10.18 25.08 -25.93
C VAL A 477 11.12 26.29 -25.90
N SER A 478 12.39 26.11 -26.28
CA SER A 478 13.34 27.18 -26.42
C SER A 478 14.51 26.77 -27.36
N LYS A 479 15.35 27.74 -27.73
CA LYS A 479 16.60 27.49 -28.49
C LYS A 479 17.52 26.50 -27.75
N SER A 480 17.57 26.50 -26.45
CA SER A 480 18.43 25.65 -25.63
C SER A 480 17.76 24.36 -25.15
N ASP A 481 16.44 24.31 -25.21
CA ASP A 481 15.63 23.17 -24.75
C ASP A 481 14.79 22.68 -25.94
N LYS A 482 15.40 21.88 -26.78
CA LYS A 482 14.82 21.30 -27.97
C LYS A 482 15.47 19.94 -28.24
N TYR A 483 14.70 18.99 -28.69
CA TYR A 483 15.18 17.67 -29.10
C TYR A 483 15.43 17.60 -30.61
N TRP A 484 14.67 18.39 -31.36
CA TRP A 484 14.79 18.57 -32.80
C TRP A 484 15.48 19.86 -33.15
N ASP A 485 16.11 19.90 -34.31
CA ASP A 485 16.65 21.11 -34.93
C ASP A 485 16.39 21.14 -36.44
N THR A 486 16.78 22.22 -37.10
CA THR A 486 16.49 22.50 -38.48
C THR A 486 17.68 23.23 -39.12
N GLY A 487 17.65 23.40 -40.44
CA GLY A 487 18.60 24.26 -41.17
C GLY A 487 18.37 25.76 -40.99
N ASN A 488 17.35 26.17 -40.21
CA ASN A 488 16.99 27.59 -40.03
C ASN A 488 18.16 28.46 -39.57
N GLY A 489 19.00 27.92 -38.65
CA GLY A 489 20.18 28.66 -38.14
C GLY A 489 21.18 29.06 -39.23
N GLY A 490 21.17 28.35 -40.38
CA GLY A 490 21.98 28.67 -41.53
C GLY A 490 21.41 29.77 -42.41
N THR A 491 20.13 29.81 -42.57
CA THR A 491 19.46 30.70 -43.54
C THR A 491 19.00 32.03 -42.93
N THR A 492 18.74 32.06 -41.61
CA THR A 492 18.32 33.29 -40.90
C THR A 492 19.49 34.12 -40.36
N VAL A 493 20.74 33.72 -40.65
CA VAL A 493 21.96 34.37 -40.12
C VAL A 493 22.05 35.86 -40.46
N MET A 494 21.40 36.30 -41.54
CA MET A 494 21.35 37.71 -41.98
C MET A 494 20.14 38.48 -41.49
N GLY A 495 19.33 37.90 -40.60
CA GLY A 495 18.20 38.57 -39.93
C GLY A 495 16.97 38.69 -40.83
N ASP A 496 16.40 37.58 -41.29
CA ASP A 496 15.15 37.56 -42.07
C ASP A 496 14.33 36.33 -41.74
N THR A 497 13.19 36.54 -41.11
CA THR A 497 12.25 35.48 -40.68
C THR A 497 11.69 34.66 -41.85
N GLU A 498 11.54 35.27 -43.04
CA GLU A 498 11.05 34.60 -44.26
C GLU A 498 12.04 33.57 -44.79
N LYS A 499 13.28 33.58 -44.29
CA LYS A 499 14.33 32.62 -44.67
C LYS A 499 14.32 31.32 -43.83
N ASN A 500 13.44 31.17 -42.86
CA ASN A 500 13.30 29.88 -42.19
C ASN A 500 12.92 28.82 -43.23
N LEU A 501 13.66 27.70 -43.21
CA LEU A 501 13.40 26.52 -44.06
C LEU A 501 12.32 25.63 -43.41
N THR A 502 12.12 25.80 -42.13
CA THR A 502 11.17 24.98 -41.38
C THR A 502 10.44 25.83 -40.36
N SER A 503 9.13 25.72 -40.33
CA SER A 503 8.25 26.47 -39.44
C SER A 503 7.08 25.60 -38.98
N LYS A 504 6.35 26.06 -37.93
CA LYS A 504 5.07 25.46 -37.59
C LYS A 504 4.00 25.84 -38.61
N SER A 505 3.09 24.91 -38.87
CA SER A 505 1.93 25.13 -39.69
C SER A 505 0.63 24.71 -38.93
N THR A 506 -0.50 25.37 -39.21
CA THR A 506 -1.79 24.95 -38.75
C THR A 506 -2.50 23.94 -39.66
N ASP A 507 -1.86 23.54 -40.75
CA ASP A 507 -2.31 22.47 -41.62
C ASP A 507 -1.85 21.13 -41.01
N VAL A 508 -2.70 20.54 -40.17
CA VAL A 508 -2.41 19.31 -39.45
C VAL A 508 -3.08 18.10 -40.11
N ARG A 509 -2.61 16.92 -39.79
CA ARG A 509 -3.20 15.69 -40.33
C ARG A 509 -4.68 15.53 -39.96
N PRO A 510 -5.49 14.80 -40.75
CA PRO A 510 -6.87 14.50 -40.41
C PRO A 510 -6.99 13.75 -39.07
N GLY A 511 -7.86 14.26 -38.19
CA GLY A 511 -8.08 13.66 -36.86
C GLY A 511 -6.96 13.90 -35.85
N SER A 512 -5.98 14.81 -36.13
CA SER A 512 -5.02 15.26 -35.12
C SER A 512 -5.74 15.90 -33.94
N LYS A 513 -5.20 15.71 -32.73
CA LYS A 513 -5.60 16.44 -31.53
C LYS A 513 -4.74 17.68 -31.31
N GLY A 514 -3.66 17.80 -32.09
CA GLY A 514 -2.72 18.90 -32.06
C GLY A 514 -3.23 20.12 -32.86
N SER A 515 -2.48 21.19 -32.77
CA SER A 515 -2.74 22.49 -33.45
C SER A 515 -1.71 22.77 -34.54
N TYR A 516 -0.59 22.07 -34.51
CA TYR A 516 0.53 22.33 -35.39
C TYR A 516 1.12 21.06 -36.01
N SER A 517 1.66 21.23 -37.21
CA SER A 517 2.59 20.31 -37.86
C SER A 517 3.89 21.05 -38.20
N ALA A 518 4.92 20.34 -38.54
CA ALA A 518 6.14 20.95 -39.11
C ALA A 518 5.99 21.11 -40.62
N PHE A 519 6.24 22.34 -41.14
CA PHE A 519 6.30 22.65 -42.56
C PHE A 519 7.75 22.90 -42.98
N LEU A 520 8.26 22.08 -43.87
CA LEU A 520 9.58 22.12 -44.45
C LEU A 520 9.47 22.71 -45.87
N ASP A 521 10.24 23.76 -46.15
CA ASP A 521 10.13 24.54 -47.38
C ASP A 521 11.53 24.88 -47.91
N SER A 522 11.87 24.35 -49.09
CA SER A 522 13.17 24.60 -49.67
C SER A 522 13.27 26.01 -50.24
N LYS A 523 14.41 26.68 -50.06
CA LYS A 523 14.58 28.08 -50.44
C LYS A 523 15.98 28.36 -50.98
N VAL A 524 16.10 29.37 -51.82
CA VAL A 524 17.41 29.93 -52.20
C VAL A 524 17.70 31.14 -51.32
N VAL A 525 18.76 31.09 -50.56
CA VAL A 525 19.19 32.14 -49.64
C VAL A 525 20.62 32.53 -49.96
N LEU A 526 20.85 33.81 -50.19
CA LEU A 526 22.19 34.36 -50.62
C LEU A 526 22.80 33.62 -51.84
N GLY A 527 21.95 33.17 -52.75
CA GLY A 527 22.39 32.42 -53.94
C GLY A 527 22.80 30.97 -53.70
N LYS A 528 22.59 30.45 -52.52
CA LYS A 528 22.74 29.03 -52.16
C LYS A 528 21.38 28.39 -51.93
N PHE A 529 21.23 27.16 -52.40
CA PHE A 529 20.08 26.35 -52.13
C PHE A 529 20.11 25.82 -50.69
N GLY A 530 19.00 25.94 -49.98
CA GLY A 530 18.78 25.34 -48.69
C GLY A 530 17.55 24.42 -48.70
N ALA A 531 17.76 23.17 -48.42
CA ALA A 531 16.66 22.17 -48.32
C ALA A 531 15.88 22.35 -47.05
N GLY A 532 14.53 22.36 -47.12
CA GLY A 532 13.66 22.28 -45.95
C GLY A 532 13.89 20.95 -45.21
N ASN A 533 14.24 21.03 -43.94
CA ASN A 533 14.58 19.85 -43.14
C ASN A 533 14.24 20.02 -41.68
N ILE A 534 14.00 18.89 -41.00
CA ILE A 534 13.91 18.75 -39.56
C ILE A 534 14.64 17.48 -39.14
N PHE A 535 15.38 17.53 -38.03
CA PHE A 535 16.17 16.38 -37.61
C PHE A 535 16.32 16.34 -36.07
N VAL A 536 16.39 15.14 -35.52
CA VAL A 536 16.85 14.90 -34.15
C VAL A 536 18.37 15.16 -34.13
N GLY A 537 18.76 16.22 -33.40
CA GLY A 537 20.14 16.64 -33.42
C GLY A 537 20.32 18.11 -33.06
N SER A 538 21.38 18.72 -33.55
CA SER A 538 21.64 20.15 -33.38
C SER A 538 22.28 20.77 -34.61
N PHE A 539 21.86 21.99 -34.95
CA PHE A 539 22.54 22.83 -35.92
C PHE A 539 23.84 23.34 -35.31
N GLY A 540 24.94 23.22 -36.04
CA GLY A 540 26.24 23.62 -35.58
C GLY A 540 26.56 25.08 -35.94
N LYS A 541 27.56 25.31 -36.78
CA LYS A 541 28.01 26.64 -37.17
C LYS A 541 27.87 26.88 -38.68
N VAL A 542 27.70 28.13 -39.02
CA VAL A 542 27.78 28.63 -40.40
C VAL A 542 29.19 29.21 -40.66
N VAL A 543 29.77 28.89 -41.79
CA VAL A 543 30.97 29.55 -42.31
C VAL A 543 30.53 30.51 -43.41
N ILE A 544 30.39 31.79 -43.07
CA ILE A 544 29.83 32.81 -43.97
C ILE A 544 30.66 32.97 -45.27
N THR A 545 31.97 32.77 -45.20
CA THR A 545 32.87 32.92 -46.36
C THR A 545 32.68 31.87 -47.46
N SER A 546 32.31 30.62 -47.04
CA SER A 546 32.01 29.52 -47.98
C SER A 546 30.48 29.28 -48.10
N LEU A 547 29.70 29.96 -47.30
CA LEU A 547 28.25 29.71 -47.13
C LEU A 547 27.97 28.22 -46.87
N SER A 548 28.83 27.59 -46.05
CA SER A 548 28.70 26.20 -45.61
C SER A 548 28.24 26.11 -44.16
N ALA A 549 27.73 24.96 -43.76
CA ALA A 549 27.25 24.72 -42.42
C ALA A 549 27.60 23.31 -41.93
N THR A 550 27.67 23.17 -40.62
CA THR A 550 27.71 21.86 -39.96
C THR A 550 26.40 21.58 -39.25
N VAL A 551 25.95 20.35 -39.32
CA VAL A 551 24.84 19.81 -38.53
C VAL A 551 25.26 18.54 -37.82
N TYR A 552 24.70 18.30 -36.64
CA TYR A 552 25.00 17.11 -35.85
C TYR A 552 23.72 16.27 -35.77
N PHE A 553 23.72 15.09 -36.39
CA PHE A 553 22.60 14.16 -36.37
C PHE A 553 22.68 13.22 -35.20
N GLY A 554 21.56 13.05 -34.53
CA GLY A 554 21.39 12.17 -33.39
C GLY A 554 21.44 12.89 -32.03
N GLN A 555 20.61 12.43 -31.14
CA GLN A 555 20.56 12.81 -29.71
C GLN A 555 20.61 11.57 -28.86
N PRO A 556 21.17 11.65 -27.65
CA PRO A 556 20.99 10.60 -26.64
C PRO A 556 19.51 10.29 -26.44
N PHE A 557 19.18 9.00 -26.42
CA PHE A 557 17.81 8.51 -26.19
C PHE A 557 17.85 7.25 -25.35
N THR A 558 17.06 7.24 -24.28
CA THR A 558 16.95 6.06 -23.41
C THR A 558 15.86 5.15 -23.93
N PHE A 559 16.29 4.10 -24.64
CA PHE A 559 15.37 3.06 -25.09
C PHE A 559 15.07 2.09 -23.95
N ASN A 560 13.84 2.09 -23.46
CA ASN A 560 13.38 1.08 -22.52
C ASN A 560 12.85 -0.20 -23.22
N ALA A 561 12.65 -0.15 -24.53
CA ALA A 561 12.24 -1.27 -25.36
C ALA A 561 12.77 -1.09 -26.79
N LYS A 562 12.79 -2.18 -27.57
CA LYS A 562 13.20 -2.13 -28.98
C LYS A 562 12.01 -1.79 -29.87
N PRO A 563 12.01 -0.63 -30.54
CA PRO A 563 10.95 -0.28 -31.48
C PRO A 563 11.06 -1.11 -32.77
N LYS A 564 9.91 -1.40 -33.39
CA LYS A 564 9.78 -2.13 -34.65
C LYS A 564 9.89 -1.24 -35.88
N GLY A 565 9.59 0.04 -35.73
CA GLY A 565 9.60 1.02 -36.81
C GLY A 565 9.31 2.42 -36.29
N VAL A 566 9.32 3.37 -37.22
CA VAL A 566 8.84 4.73 -36.99
C VAL A 566 7.59 4.97 -37.83
N ARG A 567 6.60 5.63 -37.25
CA ARG A 567 5.35 6.02 -37.89
C ARG A 567 5.21 7.53 -37.82
N MET A 568 4.68 8.13 -38.89
CA MET A 568 4.38 9.55 -38.95
C MET A 568 3.33 9.85 -39.98
N TRP A 569 2.77 11.03 -39.95
CA TRP A 569 1.92 11.54 -41.01
C TRP A 569 2.68 12.53 -41.87
N VAL A 570 2.58 12.38 -43.19
CA VAL A 570 3.32 13.22 -44.16
C VAL A 570 2.44 13.58 -45.35
N LYS A 571 2.77 14.74 -45.95
CA LYS A 571 2.43 15.10 -47.32
C LYS A 571 3.61 15.91 -47.91
N TYR A 572 3.89 15.76 -49.17
CA TYR A 572 5.08 16.37 -49.75
C TYR A 572 4.94 16.55 -51.26
N ASN A 573 5.69 17.53 -51.75
CA ASN A 573 5.89 17.81 -53.18
C ASN A 573 7.37 17.67 -53.55
N CYS A 574 7.65 16.86 -54.56
CA CYS A 574 8.98 16.74 -55.16
C CYS A 574 9.00 17.59 -56.43
N GLY A 575 9.69 18.73 -56.41
CA GLY A 575 9.85 19.60 -57.54
C GLY A 575 10.86 19.08 -58.57
N SER A 576 11.13 19.83 -59.62
CA SER A 576 12.24 19.59 -60.53
C SER A 576 13.46 20.35 -60.05
N ILE A 577 14.63 19.73 -60.01
CA ILE A 577 15.89 20.36 -59.61
C ILE A 577 16.14 21.59 -60.48
N ASP A 578 16.10 22.75 -59.87
CA ASP A 578 16.37 24.05 -60.50
C ASP A 578 17.65 24.70 -59.99
N ASN A 579 18.16 24.22 -58.85
CA ASN A 579 19.44 24.59 -58.26
C ASN A 579 20.39 23.38 -58.25
N VAL A 580 21.52 23.51 -58.92
CA VAL A 580 22.54 22.45 -59.03
C VAL A 580 23.80 22.88 -58.32
N GLY A 581 24.18 22.13 -57.26
CA GLY A 581 25.45 22.25 -56.57
C GLY A 581 26.47 21.28 -57.12
N SER A 582 26.89 20.28 -56.34
CA SER A 582 27.91 19.31 -56.70
C SER A 582 27.38 17.98 -57.25
N VAL A 583 26.09 17.71 -57.16
CA VAL A 583 25.44 16.46 -57.61
C VAL A 583 24.14 16.75 -58.35
N GLY A 584 23.65 15.79 -59.13
CA GLY A 584 22.39 15.90 -59.87
C GLY A 584 22.47 16.77 -61.10
N ALA A 585 21.37 16.88 -61.89
CA ALA A 585 21.28 17.72 -63.09
C ALA A 585 20.00 18.56 -63.05
N LYS A 586 20.06 19.72 -63.71
CA LYS A 586 18.88 20.60 -63.82
C LYS A 586 17.77 19.91 -64.60
N GLY A 587 16.57 19.91 -64.04
CA GLY A 587 15.40 19.29 -64.64
C GLY A 587 15.16 17.83 -64.17
N ASP A 588 16.10 17.22 -63.47
CA ASP A 588 15.86 15.94 -62.80
C ASP A 588 14.79 16.12 -61.70
N PRO A 589 13.99 15.08 -61.38
CA PRO A 589 13.08 15.14 -60.26
C PRO A 589 13.87 15.24 -58.93
N ASP A 590 13.47 16.12 -58.05
CA ASP A 590 14.01 16.19 -56.71
C ASP A 590 13.56 15.00 -55.84
N LEU A 591 14.19 14.80 -54.72
CA LEU A 591 14.03 13.61 -53.86
C LEU A 591 13.63 13.99 -52.43
N THR A 592 12.46 13.60 -52.03
CA THR A 592 12.09 13.60 -50.60
C THR A 592 12.75 12.43 -49.86
N LYS A 593 13.25 12.68 -48.66
CA LYS A 593 13.97 11.66 -47.89
C LYS A 593 13.62 11.72 -46.42
N ILE A 594 13.35 10.55 -45.81
CA ILE A 594 13.14 10.37 -44.40
C ILE A 594 13.93 9.15 -43.95
N PHE A 595 14.66 9.27 -42.85
CA PHE A 595 15.30 8.11 -42.23
C PHE A 595 15.33 8.22 -40.70
N CYS A 596 15.31 7.06 -40.05
CA CYS A 596 15.47 6.92 -38.61
C CYS A 596 16.46 5.80 -38.30
N CYS A 597 17.42 6.06 -37.42
CA CYS A 597 18.40 5.05 -37.01
C CYS A 597 18.43 4.89 -35.51
N LEU A 598 18.58 3.65 -35.07
CA LEU A 598 18.92 3.30 -33.71
C LEU A 598 20.40 3.02 -33.63
N CYS A 599 21.16 3.81 -32.88
CA CYS A 599 22.60 3.78 -32.87
C CYS A 599 23.17 3.50 -31.46
N ASN A 600 24.35 2.89 -31.45
CA ASN A 600 25.18 2.81 -30.25
C ASN A 600 26.40 3.72 -30.48
N TRP A 601 26.25 4.97 -30.09
CA TRP A 601 27.25 6.04 -30.36
C TRP A 601 27.75 6.68 -29.07
N SER A 602 28.91 7.28 -29.09
CA SER A 602 29.46 8.14 -28.03
C SER A 602 29.24 9.62 -28.32
N SER A 603 28.88 10.01 -29.52
CA SER A 603 28.60 11.39 -29.95
C SER A 603 27.76 11.41 -31.21
N ALA A 604 27.05 12.52 -31.46
CA ALA A 604 26.32 12.77 -32.69
C ALA A 604 27.23 12.75 -33.92
N TRP A 605 26.68 12.35 -35.06
CA TRP A 605 27.37 12.38 -36.35
C TRP A 605 27.40 13.80 -36.93
N CYS A 606 28.60 14.30 -37.29
CA CYS A 606 28.76 15.64 -37.90
C CYS A 606 28.71 15.56 -39.42
N VAL A 607 27.72 16.20 -40.03
CA VAL A 607 27.67 16.48 -41.46
C VAL A 607 28.20 17.88 -41.70
N ASP A 608 29.16 18.00 -42.60
CA ASP A 608 29.84 19.26 -43.01
C ASP A 608 29.63 19.47 -44.51
N SER A 609 28.87 20.48 -44.90
CA SER A 609 28.54 20.73 -46.30
C SER A 609 29.76 21.11 -47.17
N ASP A 610 30.90 21.55 -46.60
CA ASP A 610 32.17 21.69 -47.31
C ASP A 610 32.84 20.33 -47.63
N LYS A 611 32.42 19.28 -46.95
CA LYS A 611 32.92 17.92 -47.07
C LYS A 611 31.79 16.91 -47.28
N ALA A 612 30.75 17.32 -48.02
CA ALA A 612 29.54 16.53 -48.17
C ALA A 612 29.82 15.11 -48.66
N ASP A 613 30.72 14.89 -49.62
CA ASP A 613 31.08 13.56 -50.10
C ASP A 613 31.58 12.60 -49.01
N ALA A 614 32.27 13.14 -47.99
CA ALA A 614 32.81 12.36 -46.88
C ALA A 614 31.92 12.29 -45.65
N THR A 615 31.01 13.26 -45.48
CA THR A 615 30.28 13.44 -44.23
C THR A 615 28.76 13.24 -44.35
N THR A 616 28.18 13.32 -45.57
CA THR A 616 26.75 13.12 -45.76
C THR A 616 26.28 11.78 -45.19
N PHE A 617 25.11 11.80 -44.52
CA PHE A 617 24.56 10.66 -43.85
C PHE A 617 23.21 10.28 -44.46
N SER A 618 23.19 9.18 -45.18
CA SER A 618 22.02 8.65 -45.89
C SER A 618 21.95 7.14 -45.73
N PRO A 619 21.41 6.64 -44.60
CA PRO A 619 21.61 5.29 -44.11
C PRO A 619 20.61 4.28 -44.72
N SER A 620 20.46 4.25 -46.06
CA SER A 620 19.78 3.13 -46.71
C SER A 620 20.61 1.86 -46.57
N MET A 621 19.97 0.70 -46.61
CA MET A 621 20.67 -0.58 -46.55
C MET A 621 21.69 -0.74 -47.69
N GLU A 622 21.43 -0.16 -48.85
CA GLU A 622 22.36 -0.13 -49.98
C GLU A 622 23.57 0.73 -49.68
N ASN A 623 23.36 1.97 -49.18
CA ASN A 623 24.46 2.88 -48.85
C ASN A 623 25.34 2.34 -47.73
N ILE A 624 24.72 1.73 -46.70
CA ILE A 624 25.46 1.11 -45.59
C ILE A 624 26.34 -0.04 -46.10
N ARG A 625 25.78 -0.91 -46.93
CA ARG A 625 26.49 -2.07 -47.49
C ARG A 625 27.65 -1.66 -48.40
N ASN A 626 27.47 -0.60 -49.17
CA ASN A 626 28.46 -0.14 -50.17
C ASN A 626 29.43 0.92 -49.62
N CYS A 627 29.30 1.33 -48.34
CA CYS A 627 30.15 2.35 -47.74
C CYS A 627 31.53 1.78 -47.38
N PRO A 628 32.62 2.30 -47.95
CA PRO A 628 33.95 1.78 -47.66
C PRO A 628 34.58 2.33 -46.36
N ASP A 629 33.96 3.33 -45.75
CA ASP A 629 34.42 3.98 -44.52
C ASP A 629 33.57 3.62 -43.29
N SER A 630 33.95 4.14 -42.14
CA SER A 630 33.25 3.86 -40.88
C SER A 630 32.01 4.76 -40.62
N ARG A 631 31.48 5.44 -41.65
CA ARG A 631 30.40 6.43 -41.57
C ARG A 631 29.17 5.90 -40.82
N TYR A 632 28.83 4.63 -41.06
CA TYR A 632 27.69 3.97 -40.45
C TYR A 632 28.06 3.07 -39.25
N SER A 633 29.29 3.21 -38.72
CA SER A 633 29.73 2.45 -37.58
C SER A 633 28.82 2.76 -36.37
N GLY A 634 28.40 1.73 -35.65
CA GLY A 634 27.49 1.86 -34.50
C GLY A 634 26.01 2.09 -34.86
N VAL A 635 25.64 2.14 -36.12
CA VAL A 635 24.24 2.04 -36.55
C VAL A 635 23.80 0.58 -36.36
N LEU A 636 22.77 0.36 -35.55
CA LEU A 636 22.25 -0.98 -35.25
C LEU A 636 21.05 -1.33 -36.14
N TYR A 637 20.16 -0.35 -36.31
CA TYR A 637 18.95 -0.46 -37.12
C TYR A 637 18.74 0.80 -37.94
N THR A 638 18.20 0.66 -39.15
CA THR A 638 17.78 1.75 -39.99
C THR A 638 16.34 1.58 -40.46
N ALA A 639 15.58 2.66 -40.50
CA ALA A 639 14.30 2.80 -41.19
C ALA A 639 14.50 3.89 -42.25
N TYR A 640 14.36 3.57 -43.53
CA TYR A 640 14.72 4.49 -44.62
C TYR A 640 13.59 4.55 -45.65
N PHE A 641 13.26 5.77 -46.04
CA PHE A 641 12.27 6.06 -47.06
C PHE A 641 12.81 7.21 -47.95
N ASP A 642 12.74 7.04 -49.25
CA ASP A 642 12.91 8.12 -50.22
C ASP A 642 11.93 7.97 -51.38
N THR A 643 11.66 9.09 -52.05
CA THR A 643 10.83 9.12 -53.25
C THR A 643 11.01 10.42 -54.02
N ASN A 644 10.88 10.33 -55.32
CA ASN A 644 10.83 11.48 -56.25
C ASN A 644 9.40 11.74 -56.77
N THR A 645 8.40 11.07 -56.20
CA THR A 645 7.01 11.19 -56.61
C THR A 645 6.22 11.95 -55.53
N SER A 646 5.58 13.05 -55.88
CA SER A 646 4.79 13.88 -54.97
C SER A 646 3.60 13.15 -54.41
N ASN A 647 3.27 13.49 -53.15
CA ASN A 647 2.03 13.12 -52.50
C ASN A 647 1.47 14.33 -51.70
N ASN A 648 0.49 15.01 -52.29
CA ASN A 648 -0.02 16.28 -51.74
C ASN A 648 -1.12 16.11 -50.71
N GLU A 649 -1.52 14.90 -50.40
CA GLU A 649 -2.52 14.58 -49.41
C GLU A 649 -1.85 13.98 -48.15
N TRP A 650 -2.42 14.24 -46.98
CA TRP A 650 -1.94 13.61 -45.78
C TRP A 650 -2.09 12.10 -45.82
N ARG A 651 -1.01 11.39 -45.55
CA ARG A 651 -0.98 9.93 -45.42
C ARG A 651 -0.17 9.51 -44.20
N GLU A 652 -0.59 8.40 -43.58
CA GLU A 652 0.25 7.71 -42.63
C GLU A 652 1.41 7.00 -43.37
N LEU A 653 2.63 7.17 -42.88
CA LEU A 653 3.83 6.51 -43.36
C LEU A 653 4.42 5.70 -42.21
N TYR A 654 4.46 4.38 -42.35
CA TYR A 654 5.15 3.47 -41.44
C TYR A 654 6.41 2.96 -42.13
N ILE A 655 7.57 3.11 -41.48
CA ILE A 655 8.88 2.65 -42.00
C ILE A 655 9.43 1.66 -40.97
N PRO A 656 9.50 0.35 -41.28
CA PRO A 656 10.03 -0.66 -40.37
C PRO A 656 11.53 -0.47 -40.17
N PHE A 657 12.03 -0.82 -38.97
CA PHE A 657 13.46 -0.91 -38.73
C PHE A 657 14.04 -2.20 -39.31
N GLU A 658 15.06 -2.06 -40.12
CA GLU A 658 15.88 -3.15 -40.66
C GLU A 658 17.19 -3.22 -39.86
N LYS A 659 17.53 -4.42 -39.36
CA LYS A 659 18.77 -4.65 -38.61
C LYS A 659 19.96 -4.60 -39.60
N ILE A 660 21.01 -3.89 -39.20
CA ILE A 660 22.27 -3.87 -39.97
C ILE A 660 22.96 -5.23 -39.80
N GLU A 661 23.36 -5.84 -40.90
CA GLU A 661 24.04 -7.14 -40.91
C GLU A 661 25.34 -7.07 -40.10
N GLY A 662 25.53 -8.01 -39.18
CA GLY A 662 26.69 -8.05 -38.29
C GLY A 662 26.70 -7.03 -37.14
N ALA A 663 25.68 -6.17 -37.01
CA ALA A 663 25.61 -5.25 -35.87
C ALA A 663 25.31 -6.00 -34.57
N ASP A 664 26.12 -5.73 -33.55
CA ASP A 664 25.89 -6.22 -32.20
C ASP A 664 24.94 -5.29 -31.44
N ASP A 665 23.69 -5.70 -31.31
CA ASP A 665 22.63 -4.97 -30.58
C ASP A 665 22.39 -5.48 -29.14
N SER A 666 23.26 -6.35 -28.62
CA SER A 666 23.12 -6.94 -27.31
C SER A 666 23.09 -5.93 -26.16
N LYS A 667 23.70 -4.77 -26.35
CA LYS A 667 23.73 -3.66 -25.38
C LYS A 667 22.64 -2.62 -25.59
N GLY A 668 21.79 -2.80 -26.60
CA GLY A 668 20.79 -1.83 -27.01
C GLY A 668 21.37 -0.60 -27.74
N ALA A 669 20.46 0.29 -28.13
CA ALA A 669 20.80 1.61 -28.68
C ALA A 669 20.79 2.66 -27.55
N ASN A 670 21.57 3.72 -27.75
CA ASN A 670 21.66 4.87 -26.84
C ASN A 670 21.52 6.23 -27.54
N TYR A 671 21.43 6.21 -28.88
CA TYR A 671 21.21 7.40 -29.72
C TYR A 671 20.07 7.12 -30.69
N LEU A 672 19.21 8.13 -30.87
CA LEU A 672 18.20 8.19 -31.91
C LEU A 672 18.63 9.22 -32.96
N VAL A 673 18.68 8.82 -34.20
CA VAL A 673 18.77 9.70 -35.36
C VAL A 673 17.42 9.67 -36.06
N LEU A 674 16.85 10.81 -36.37
CA LEU A 674 15.74 10.93 -37.29
C LEU A 674 15.89 12.20 -38.10
N THR A 675 15.73 12.09 -39.39
CA THR A 675 15.83 13.21 -40.32
C THR A 675 14.74 13.11 -41.36
N ALA A 676 14.06 14.23 -41.61
CA ALA A 676 13.15 14.40 -42.72
C ALA A 676 13.56 15.64 -43.53
N THR A 677 13.64 15.50 -44.83
CA THR A 677 13.94 16.60 -45.76
C THR A 677 13.09 16.52 -47.01
N CYS A 678 12.57 17.65 -47.45
CA CYS A 678 11.81 17.73 -48.67
C CYS A 678 12.69 17.75 -49.95
N SER A 679 14.04 17.90 -49.77
CA SER A 679 15.01 17.86 -50.88
C SER A 679 16.27 17.08 -50.42
N GLY A 680 16.49 15.91 -50.99
CA GLY A 680 17.40 14.91 -50.47
C GLY A 680 18.88 15.13 -50.78
N TYR A 681 19.23 16.14 -51.57
CA TYR A 681 20.61 16.52 -51.93
C TYR A 681 21.02 17.86 -51.32
N GLY A 682 20.33 18.28 -50.22
CA GLY A 682 20.59 19.56 -49.56
C GLY A 682 22.03 19.75 -49.07
N ASP A 683 22.72 18.69 -48.63
CA ASP A 683 24.14 18.72 -48.25
C ASP A 683 25.08 19.14 -49.39
N PHE A 684 24.62 18.93 -50.59
CA PHE A 684 25.34 19.28 -51.84
C PHE A 684 24.83 20.57 -52.46
N PHE A 685 23.97 21.33 -51.79
CA PHE A 685 23.28 22.53 -52.28
C PHE A 685 22.53 22.30 -53.61
N THR A 686 22.01 21.10 -53.80
CA THR A 686 21.23 20.69 -54.98
C THR A 686 19.80 20.38 -54.61
N GLY A 687 18.84 20.85 -55.40
CA GLY A 687 17.42 20.56 -55.21
C GLY A 687 16.50 21.53 -55.92
N SER A 688 15.24 21.46 -55.58
CA SER A 688 14.18 22.33 -56.11
C SER A 688 13.62 23.26 -55.06
N ALA A 689 13.52 24.54 -55.36
CA ALA A 689 12.84 25.52 -54.52
C ALA A 689 11.33 25.30 -54.45
N ASP A 690 10.75 24.47 -55.31
CA ASP A 690 9.33 24.06 -55.24
C ASP A 690 9.12 22.81 -54.40
N SER A 691 10.16 22.20 -53.84
CA SER A 691 10.03 21.04 -52.94
C SER A 691 9.65 21.46 -51.53
N TRP A 692 8.61 20.84 -51.03
CA TRP A 692 8.12 21.06 -49.67
C TRP A 692 7.60 19.76 -49.02
N MET A 693 7.53 19.74 -47.67
CA MET A 693 6.96 18.64 -46.88
C MET A 693 6.26 19.14 -45.64
N TYR A 694 5.18 18.48 -45.26
CA TYR A 694 4.60 18.55 -43.94
C TYR A 694 4.83 17.23 -43.21
N ILE A 695 5.10 17.31 -41.91
CA ILE A 695 5.30 16.16 -41.06
C ILE A 695 4.56 16.39 -39.72
N ASP A 696 3.87 15.35 -39.23
CA ASP A 696 3.07 15.41 -38.00
C ASP A 696 3.08 14.03 -37.30
N ASP A 697 2.83 14.02 -35.98
CA ASP A 697 2.67 12.82 -35.16
C ASP A 697 3.73 11.73 -35.41
N VAL A 698 5.00 12.08 -35.20
CA VAL A 698 6.13 11.15 -35.34
C VAL A 698 6.27 10.30 -34.06
N GLU A 699 6.13 8.99 -34.19
CA GLU A 699 6.21 8.08 -33.06
C GLU A 699 7.03 6.82 -33.35
N LEU A 700 7.65 6.26 -32.30
CA LEU A 700 8.25 4.93 -32.35
C LEU A 700 7.16 3.87 -32.14
N VAL A 701 7.13 2.84 -32.97
CA VAL A 701 6.17 1.74 -32.89
C VAL A 701 6.81 0.54 -32.23
N TYR A 702 6.19 0.01 -31.18
CA TYR A 702 6.67 -1.11 -30.38
C TYR A 702 5.88 -2.41 -30.58
#